data_8ca187dc1bf9d39117d05868523b17ff
#
_entry.id   8ca187dc1bf9d39117d05868523b17ff
#
_cell.length_a   1.000
_cell.length_b   1.000
_cell.length_c   1.000
_cell.angle_alpha   90.00
_cell.angle_beta   90.00
_cell.angle_gamma   90.00
#
_symmetry.space_group_name_H-M   'P 1'
#
loop_
_entity.id
_entity.type
_entity.pdbx_description
1 polymer ?
#
loop_
_entity_poly.entity_id
_entity_poly.type
_entity_poly.pdbx_seq_one_letter_code
_entity_poly.pdbx_strand_id
1 'polypeptide(L)'
;VSDALPKTYDPVGTEARWQRAWEQSGAFHPDPAAPGEPFSVVIPPPNVTGSLHMGHAFNTALIDTIVRFQRLQGKNVLCLPGTDHASIAVQTILEKQLKAEGLRKEDLGREAFLEKAWAWKAESGGTIVGQLRRLGYSVDWRRERFTLDAGCSAAVVEAFNRLHEQGLIYRGEYLVNWCPASGSAVSDLEVEMKEVDGHLWHFRYPLSAGAAADGRTHLEVATTRPETLLGDTAVAVNPKDPRYAALVGQTLTLPLVGRTIPIVADDHVDADFGTGCVKVTPAHDPNDFAIGQRHNLPLITVMAKDGSMNEAAGRFAGLDRFEARQAVVAAMEAEGFLVKVEDYRHSVPFSDRGKVPVEPLLSTQWFVKTEPLAARCREALEQADPRFVPERWSKVYRDWLTDIRDWCISRQLWWGHRIPAWFVVSETGGQITDTTPYVVARDAEEARAKAEAQFSGGTHAHPLVLEQDPDALDTWFSSGLWPFSTLGWPDQNAADLARWYPTSVLVTGFDIIFFWVARMTMMAGAFTGQMPFRDVYIHGLVRDEHNRKMSKSAGNGIDPLLLIDRYGADALRFALVREVAGAGQDIRLDYDRQSDTSATVEASRNFANKLWNVTRFALMNLGGETPASLGSPDPASLQLADRWILSRLARVNRETAERYGSYGLGEAAKGLYEFAWNEVCDWYVELIKRRLQDPDQLRTARQVLAQVLSELLVMLHPLMPHLSEELWHGLTGADE
;
A
#
# COMPACT_ATOMS: atom_id res chain seq x y z
N VAL A 1 -33.72 28.93 -27.44
CA VAL A 1 -33.44 29.98 -26.46
C VAL A 1 -32.36 29.38 -25.53
N SER A 2 -31.12 29.79 -25.76
CA SER A 2 -30.05 29.40 -24.86
C SER A 2 -30.32 30.03 -23.48
N ASP A 3 -30.66 29.23 -22.49
CA ASP A 3 -30.60 29.70 -21.12
C ASP A 3 -29.14 30.07 -20.85
N ALA A 4 -28.87 31.36 -20.78
CA ALA A 4 -27.52 31.85 -20.52
C ALA A 4 -27.03 31.26 -19.21
N LEU A 5 -25.79 30.75 -19.16
CA LEU A 5 -25.17 30.27 -17.95
C LEU A 5 -25.42 31.24 -16.78
N PRO A 6 -25.75 30.74 -15.58
CA PRO A 6 -25.92 31.57 -14.41
C PRO A 6 -24.74 32.51 -14.17
N LYS A 7 -24.99 33.64 -13.51
CA LYS A 7 -23.91 34.60 -13.22
C LYS A 7 -22.82 33.98 -12.35
N THR A 8 -23.18 33.05 -11.49
CA THR A 8 -22.27 32.42 -10.53
C THR A 8 -22.23 30.91 -10.80
N TYR A 9 -21.04 30.35 -10.81
CA TYR A 9 -20.85 28.90 -10.90
C TYR A 9 -21.22 28.24 -9.57
N ASP A 10 -22.07 27.21 -9.65
CA ASP A 10 -22.39 26.31 -8.53
C ASP A 10 -21.71 24.96 -8.75
N PRO A 11 -20.54 24.69 -8.15
CA PRO A 11 -19.83 23.45 -8.36
C PRO A 11 -20.58 22.25 -7.80
N VAL A 12 -21.18 22.35 -6.63
CA VAL A 12 -21.80 21.20 -5.93
C VAL A 12 -22.98 20.64 -6.70
N GLY A 13 -23.90 21.50 -7.14
CA GLY A 13 -25.05 21.10 -7.96
C GLY A 13 -24.65 20.54 -9.33
N THR A 14 -23.71 21.19 -9.98
CA THR A 14 -23.19 20.79 -11.31
C THR A 14 -22.48 19.43 -11.24
N GLU A 15 -21.60 19.23 -10.26
CA GLU A 15 -20.87 17.99 -10.09
C GLU A 15 -21.81 16.82 -9.80
N ALA A 16 -22.77 16.97 -8.91
CA ALA A 16 -23.75 15.94 -8.59
C ALA A 16 -24.60 15.53 -9.81
N ARG A 17 -24.95 16.49 -10.67
CA ARG A 17 -25.71 16.23 -11.88
C ARG A 17 -24.90 15.43 -12.90
N TRP A 18 -23.66 15.84 -13.18
CA TRP A 18 -22.82 15.15 -14.15
C TRP A 18 -22.39 13.76 -13.68
N GLN A 19 -22.11 13.57 -12.41
CA GLN A 19 -21.82 12.24 -11.85
C GLN A 19 -22.98 11.26 -12.10
N ARG A 20 -24.22 11.70 -11.86
CA ARG A 20 -25.39 10.87 -12.16
C ARG A 20 -25.56 10.60 -13.66
N ALA A 21 -25.38 11.62 -14.51
CA ALA A 21 -25.50 11.48 -15.95
C ALA A 21 -24.47 10.46 -16.49
N TRP A 22 -23.23 10.55 -16.08
CA TRP A 22 -22.18 9.60 -16.51
C TRP A 22 -22.44 8.17 -16.05
N GLU A 23 -22.92 7.97 -14.83
CA GLU A 23 -23.25 6.61 -14.34
C GLU A 23 -24.47 6.04 -15.10
N GLN A 24 -25.50 6.84 -15.34
CA GLN A 24 -26.72 6.42 -16.04
C GLN A 24 -26.48 6.11 -17.52
N SER A 25 -25.64 6.90 -18.18
CA SER A 25 -25.29 6.69 -19.59
C SER A 25 -24.41 5.45 -19.83
N GLY A 26 -23.75 4.93 -18.78
CA GLY A 26 -22.78 3.86 -18.91
C GLY A 26 -21.46 4.30 -19.58
N ALA A 27 -21.15 5.59 -19.56
CA ALA A 27 -19.97 6.18 -20.21
C ALA A 27 -18.63 5.54 -19.76
N PHE A 28 -18.59 5.00 -18.54
CA PHE A 28 -17.40 4.37 -17.95
C PHE A 28 -17.48 2.84 -17.88
N HIS A 29 -18.47 2.26 -18.55
CA HIS A 29 -18.69 0.81 -18.60
C HIS A 29 -18.31 0.25 -19.98
N PRO A 30 -17.03 -0.10 -20.22
CA PRO A 30 -16.59 -0.56 -21.53
C PRO A 30 -17.06 -1.99 -21.81
N ASP A 31 -17.34 -2.25 -23.10
CA ASP A 31 -17.59 -3.59 -23.61
C ASP A 31 -16.25 -4.20 -24.07
N PRO A 32 -15.86 -5.40 -23.59
CA PRO A 32 -14.62 -6.06 -24.04
C PRO A 32 -14.60 -6.34 -25.55
N ALA A 33 -15.76 -6.46 -26.20
CA ALA A 33 -15.88 -6.66 -27.63
C ALA A 33 -15.85 -5.36 -28.47
N ALA A 34 -15.94 -4.20 -27.83
CA ALA A 34 -15.95 -2.91 -28.53
C ALA A 34 -14.59 -2.61 -29.20
N PRO A 35 -14.61 -1.90 -30.35
CA PRO A 35 -13.39 -1.49 -31.04
C PRO A 35 -12.57 -0.50 -30.20
N GLY A 36 -11.34 -0.26 -30.62
CA GLY A 36 -10.40 0.64 -29.97
C GLY A 36 -9.26 -0.11 -29.28
N GLU A 37 -8.12 0.55 -29.16
CA GLU A 37 -6.99 -0.01 -28.41
C GLU A 37 -7.37 -0.17 -26.93
N PRO A 38 -7.15 -1.35 -26.30
CA PRO A 38 -7.46 -1.52 -24.89
C PRO A 38 -6.49 -0.72 -24.03
N PHE A 39 -7.05 -0.06 -23.01
CA PHE A 39 -6.29 0.60 -21.97
C PHE A 39 -6.94 0.29 -20.61
N SER A 40 -6.16 -0.14 -19.66
CA SER A 40 -6.70 -0.55 -18.36
C SER A 40 -5.91 -0.01 -17.19
N VAL A 41 -6.63 0.29 -16.15
CA VAL A 41 -6.09 0.59 -14.81
C VAL A 41 -6.91 -0.18 -13.80
N VAL A 42 -6.25 -0.95 -12.96
CA VAL A 42 -6.82 -1.43 -11.70
C VAL A 42 -6.37 -0.49 -10.62
N ILE A 43 -7.32 0.11 -9.90
CA ILE A 43 -6.97 1.09 -8.88
C ILE A 43 -6.29 0.42 -7.68
N PRO A 44 -5.42 1.13 -6.95
CA PRO A 44 -5.02 0.69 -5.61
C PRO A 44 -6.26 0.60 -4.73
N PRO A 45 -6.66 -0.61 -4.28
CA PRO A 45 -7.91 -0.76 -3.53
C PRO A 45 -7.74 -0.15 -2.14
N PRO A 46 -8.52 0.89 -1.77
CA PRO A 46 -8.44 1.45 -0.44
C PRO A 46 -8.83 0.44 0.63
N ASN A 47 -8.12 0.45 1.73
CA ASN A 47 -8.43 -0.35 2.90
C ASN A 47 -9.76 0.09 3.53
N VAL A 48 -10.65 -0.85 3.84
CA VAL A 48 -11.94 -0.57 4.50
C VAL A 48 -11.75 -0.23 6.01
N THR A 49 -10.88 0.71 6.29
CA THR A 49 -10.50 1.15 7.64
C THR A 49 -11.11 2.49 8.06
N GLY A 50 -12.23 2.86 7.46
CA GLY A 50 -12.95 4.13 7.68
C GLY A 50 -13.02 4.98 6.43
N SER A 51 -12.90 6.30 6.56
CA SER A 51 -12.92 7.23 5.44
C SER A 51 -11.57 7.37 4.74
N LEU A 52 -11.58 7.90 3.52
CA LEU A 52 -10.38 8.29 2.78
C LEU A 52 -9.80 9.61 3.33
N HIS A 53 -8.53 9.83 3.08
CA HIS A 53 -7.85 11.10 3.33
C HIS A 53 -7.31 11.71 2.03
N MET A 54 -6.68 12.88 2.12
CA MET A 54 -6.21 13.66 0.98
C MET A 54 -5.20 12.90 0.10
N GLY A 55 -4.41 11.98 0.66
CA GLY A 55 -3.50 11.12 -0.11
C GLY A 55 -4.23 10.22 -1.11
N HIS A 56 -5.41 9.72 -0.73
CA HIS A 56 -6.26 8.95 -1.65
C HIS A 56 -6.88 9.85 -2.74
N ALA A 57 -7.30 11.06 -2.39
CA ALA A 57 -7.81 12.02 -3.36
C ALA A 57 -6.74 12.39 -4.39
N PHE A 58 -5.49 12.52 -3.97
CA PHE A 58 -4.35 12.77 -4.85
C PHE A 58 -4.11 11.61 -5.83
N ASN A 59 -4.03 10.39 -5.33
CA ASN A 59 -3.91 9.19 -6.18
C ASN A 59 -5.08 9.08 -7.18
N THR A 60 -6.31 9.30 -6.71
CA THR A 60 -7.52 9.30 -7.54
C THR A 60 -7.45 10.35 -8.65
N ALA A 61 -7.03 11.56 -8.33
CA ALA A 61 -6.92 12.65 -9.32
C ALA A 61 -5.89 12.33 -10.41
N LEU A 62 -4.76 11.74 -10.04
CA LEU A 62 -3.73 11.32 -11.01
C LEU A 62 -4.24 10.20 -11.93
N ILE A 63 -4.82 9.15 -11.38
CA ILE A 63 -5.38 8.05 -12.16
C ILE A 63 -6.46 8.54 -13.09
N ASP A 64 -7.41 9.31 -12.58
CA ASP A 64 -8.56 9.78 -13.37
C ASP A 64 -8.16 10.73 -14.51
N THR A 65 -7.14 11.55 -14.29
CA THR A 65 -6.54 12.38 -15.33
C THR A 65 -6.01 11.53 -16.49
N ILE A 66 -5.25 10.48 -16.18
CA ILE A 66 -4.72 9.54 -17.17
C ILE A 66 -5.87 8.83 -17.92
N VAL A 67 -6.82 8.32 -17.20
CA VAL A 67 -7.94 7.53 -17.74
C VAL A 67 -8.81 8.36 -18.66
N ARG A 68 -9.16 9.59 -18.27
CA ARG A 68 -9.96 10.50 -19.10
C ARG A 68 -9.22 10.93 -20.37
N PHE A 69 -7.93 11.17 -20.26
CA PHE A 69 -7.10 11.44 -21.44
C PHE A 69 -7.11 10.27 -22.43
N GLN A 70 -6.97 9.05 -21.96
CA GLN A 70 -6.97 7.87 -22.83
C GLN A 70 -8.34 7.65 -23.50
N ARG A 71 -9.45 7.96 -22.81
CA ARG A 71 -10.79 7.97 -23.46
C ARG A 71 -10.90 9.02 -24.55
N LEU A 72 -10.36 10.22 -24.34
CA LEU A 72 -10.31 11.27 -25.36
C LEU A 72 -9.46 10.86 -26.57
N GLN A 73 -8.50 9.95 -26.41
CA GLN A 73 -7.75 9.35 -27.51
C GLN A 73 -8.51 8.23 -28.25
N GLY A 74 -9.75 7.95 -27.89
CA GLY A 74 -10.58 6.93 -28.54
C GLY A 74 -10.27 5.50 -28.13
N LYS A 75 -9.55 5.28 -27.04
CA LYS A 75 -9.26 3.92 -26.57
C LYS A 75 -10.46 3.30 -25.86
N ASN A 76 -10.47 1.96 -25.83
CA ASN A 76 -11.43 1.18 -25.04
C ASN A 76 -10.86 1.04 -23.62
N VAL A 77 -11.33 1.91 -22.71
CA VAL A 77 -10.71 2.11 -21.39
C VAL A 77 -11.52 1.44 -20.29
N LEU A 78 -10.87 0.55 -19.53
CA LEU A 78 -11.37 0.03 -18.28
C LEU A 78 -10.59 0.65 -17.11
N CYS A 79 -11.29 1.34 -16.22
CA CYS A 79 -10.78 1.71 -14.90
C CYS A 79 -11.58 0.94 -13.85
N LEU A 80 -10.94 -0.05 -13.23
CA LEU A 80 -11.61 -1.00 -12.35
C LEU A 80 -11.48 -0.58 -10.88
N PRO A 81 -12.60 -0.30 -10.18
CA PRO A 81 -12.62 0.07 -8.77
C PRO A 81 -12.65 -1.13 -7.86
N GLY A 82 -12.29 -0.91 -6.61
CA GLY A 82 -12.44 -1.91 -5.56
C GLY A 82 -11.90 -1.44 -4.22
N THR A 83 -12.04 -2.30 -3.23
CA THR A 83 -11.57 -2.07 -1.86
C THR A 83 -10.86 -3.30 -1.33
N ASP A 84 -9.97 -3.09 -0.36
CA ASP A 84 -9.20 -4.14 0.32
C ASP A 84 -9.77 -4.40 1.72
N HIS A 85 -9.89 -5.68 2.08
CA HIS A 85 -10.37 -6.10 3.40
C HIS A 85 -9.41 -5.75 4.55
N ALA A 86 -8.16 -5.44 4.22
CA ALA A 86 -7.14 -4.93 5.16
C ALA A 86 -6.88 -5.80 6.41
N SER A 87 -7.26 -7.07 6.37
CA SER A 87 -6.91 -8.13 7.33
C SER A 87 -6.67 -7.63 8.77
N ILE A 88 -5.40 -7.55 9.19
CA ILE A 88 -5.00 -7.15 10.54
C ILE A 88 -5.49 -5.74 10.92
N ALA A 89 -5.55 -4.81 9.98
CA ALA A 89 -5.94 -3.43 10.28
C ALA A 89 -7.41 -3.35 10.70
N VAL A 90 -8.30 -4.02 9.98
CA VAL A 90 -9.73 -4.07 10.32
C VAL A 90 -9.96 -4.86 11.60
N GLN A 91 -9.30 -6.00 11.76
CA GLN A 91 -9.42 -6.80 12.99
C GLN A 91 -9.00 -5.99 14.21
N THR A 92 -7.89 -5.23 14.13
CA THR A 92 -7.44 -4.36 15.23
C THR A 92 -8.48 -3.30 15.59
N ILE A 93 -9.14 -2.70 14.59
CA ILE A 93 -10.22 -1.74 14.83
C ILE A 93 -11.39 -2.38 15.59
N LEU A 94 -11.84 -3.56 15.13
CA LEU A 94 -12.95 -4.27 15.73
C LEU A 94 -12.65 -4.76 17.15
N GLU A 95 -11.47 -5.30 17.39
CA GLU A 95 -11.03 -5.72 18.73
C GLU A 95 -10.95 -4.54 19.69
N LYS A 96 -10.50 -3.36 19.21
CA LYS A 96 -10.49 -2.12 20.00
C LYS A 96 -11.90 -1.68 20.36
N GLN A 97 -12.85 -1.77 19.43
CA GLN A 97 -14.27 -1.47 19.69
C GLN A 97 -14.85 -2.42 20.74
N LEU A 98 -14.61 -3.73 20.59
CA LEU A 98 -15.06 -4.74 21.56
C LEU A 98 -14.47 -4.49 22.96
N LYS A 99 -13.19 -4.15 23.02
CA LYS A 99 -12.52 -3.83 24.30
C LYS A 99 -13.17 -2.62 25.00
N ALA A 100 -13.61 -1.61 24.22
CA ALA A 100 -14.35 -0.47 24.78
C ALA A 100 -15.73 -0.87 25.34
N GLU A 101 -16.31 -1.95 24.81
CA GLU A 101 -17.57 -2.56 25.29
C GLU A 101 -17.32 -3.58 26.42
N GLY A 102 -16.06 -3.80 26.83
CA GLY A 102 -15.68 -4.79 27.84
C GLY A 102 -15.69 -6.23 27.35
N LEU A 103 -15.64 -6.46 26.05
CA LEU A 103 -15.70 -7.76 25.38
C LEU A 103 -14.39 -8.10 24.68
N ARG A 104 -14.16 -9.39 24.46
CA ARG A 104 -13.11 -9.94 23.61
C ARG A 104 -13.76 -10.68 22.44
N LYS A 105 -13.05 -10.86 21.34
CA LYS A 105 -13.58 -11.61 20.18
C LYS A 105 -13.95 -13.05 20.54
N GLU A 106 -13.21 -13.66 21.48
CA GLU A 106 -13.47 -15.01 21.96
C GLU A 106 -14.83 -15.11 22.68
N ASP A 107 -15.28 -14.04 23.33
CA ASP A 107 -16.58 -13.98 24.00
C ASP A 107 -17.74 -14.02 22.99
N LEU A 108 -17.52 -13.51 21.77
CA LEU A 108 -18.49 -13.56 20.67
C LEU A 108 -18.45 -14.90 19.91
N GLY A 109 -17.26 -15.48 19.75
CA GLY A 109 -17.00 -16.56 18.80
C GLY A 109 -16.73 -16.06 17.37
N ARG A 110 -16.12 -16.94 16.56
CA ARG A 110 -15.64 -16.59 15.21
C ARG A 110 -16.76 -16.09 14.28
N GLU A 111 -17.90 -16.80 14.23
CA GLU A 111 -18.98 -16.45 13.33
C GLU A 111 -19.56 -15.06 13.60
N ALA A 112 -19.91 -14.78 14.86
CA ALA A 112 -20.44 -13.48 15.26
C ALA A 112 -19.41 -12.33 15.06
N PHE A 113 -18.14 -12.61 15.30
CA PHE A 113 -17.07 -11.64 15.00
C PHE A 113 -16.98 -11.33 13.50
N LEU A 114 -17.05 -12.34 12.64
CA LEU A 114 -17.04 -12.17 11.19
C LEU A 114 -18.28 -11.43 10.68
N GLU A 115 -19.46 -11.67 11.23
CA GLU A 115 -20.65 -10.88 10.92
C GLU A 115 -20.43 -9.39 11.23
N LYS A 116 -19.83 -9.08 12.38
CA LYS A 116 -19.46 -7.71 12.76
C LYS A 116 -18.45 -7.10 11.78
N ALA A 117 -17.48 -7.90 11.32
CA ALA A 117 -16.50 -7.45 10.32
C ALA A 117 -17.14 -7.15 8.96
N TRP A 118 -18.08 -7.98 8.50
CA TRP A 118 -18.84 -7.72 7.27
C TRP A 118 -19.73 -6.49 7.37
N ALA A 119 -20.35 -6.25 8.53
CA ALA A 119 -21.11 -5.01 8.79
C ALA A 119 -20.22 -3.78 8.75
N TRP A 120 -19.03 -3.83 9.35
CA TRP A 120 -18.01 -2.79 9.25
C TRP A 120 -17.60 -2.53 7.80
N LYS A 121 -17.35 -3.60 7.01
CA LYS A 121 -17.03 -3.46 5.59
C LYS A 121 -18.13 -2.75 4.81
N ALA A 122 -19.39 -3.07 5.07
CA ALA A 122 -20.52 -2.42 4.39
C ALA A 122 -20.57 -0.92 4.68
N GLU A 123 -20.38 -0.52 5.93
CA GLU A 123 -20.38 0.89 6.35
C GLU A 123 -19.14 1.64 5.81
N SER A 124 -17.96 1.14 6.07
CA SER A 124 -16.70 1.76 5.67
C SER A 124 -16.54 1.79 4.14
N GLY A 125 -16.87 0.69 3.47
CA GLY A 125 -16.85 0.60 2.01
C GLY A 125 -17.84 1.56 1.36
N GLY A 126 -19.03 1.71 1.90
CA GLY A 126 -20.02 2.66 1.43
C GLY A 126 -19.55 4.12 1.55
N THR A 127 -18.92 4.45 2.66
CA THR A 127 -18.30 5.77 2.87
C THR A 127 -17.20 6.05 1.83
N ILE A 128 -16.29 5.11 1.63
CA ILE A 128 -15.18 5.21 0.66
C ILE A 128 -15.71 5.40 -0.76
N VAL A 129 -16.67 4.57 -1.18
CA VAL A 129 -17.28 4.66 -2.51
C VAL A 129 -17.97 6.01 -2.70
N GLY A 130 -18.67 6.50 -1.69
CA GLY A 130 -19.28 7.83 -1.70
C GLY A 130 -18.26 8.96 -1.87
N GLN A 131 -17.13 8.90 -1.19
CA GLN A 131 -16.04 9.86 -1.34
C GLN A 131 -15.42 9.82 -2.74
N LEU A 132 -15.17 8.62 -3.28
CA LEU A 132 -14.61 8.45 -4.64
C LEU A 132 -15.57 8.99 -5.71
N ARG A 133 -16.88 8.77 -5.58
CA ARG A 133 -17.89 9.35 -6.47
C ARG A 133 -17.86 10.88 -6.43
N ARG A 134 -17.80 11.45 -5.23
CA ARG A 134 -17.73 12.90 -5.04
C ARG A 134 -16.47 13.53 -5.65
N LEU A 135 -15.37 12.79 -5.75
CA LEU A 135 -14.16 13.19 -6.46
C LEU A 135 -14.30 13.16 -8.00
N GLY A 136 -15.39 12.64 -8.51
CA GLY A 136 -15.61 12.50 -9.94
C GLY A 136 -14.82 11.37 -10.59
N TYR A 137 -14.51 10.32 -9.84
CA TYR A 137 -13.72 9.20 -10.33
C TYR A 137 -14.47 8.44 -11.44
N SER A 138 -13.91 8.39 -12.62
CA SER A 138 -14.52 7.76 -13.81
C SER A 138 -14.19 6.27 -13.91
N VAL A 139 -14.56 5.53 -12.87
CA VAL A 139 -14.40 4.08 -12.78
C VAL A 139 -15.68 3.35 -13.16
N ASP A 140 -15.54 2.09 -13.52
CA ASP A 140 -16.67 1.21 -13.81
C ASP A 140 -17.25 0.60 -12.54
N TRP A 141 -18.21 1.26 -11.91
CA TRP A 141 -18.86 0.80 -10.68
C TRP A 141 -19.60 -0.54 -10.84
N ARG A 142 -19.94 -0.96 -12.05
CA ARG A 142 -20.56 -2.28 -12.31
C ARG A 142 -19.57 -3.42 -12.15
N ARG A 143 -18.26 -3.13 -12.25
CA ARG A 143 -17.16 -4.05 -12.04
C ARG A 143 -16.46 -3.86 -10.69
N GLU A 144 -17.09 -3.19 -9.74
CA GLU A 144 -16.53 -3.03 -8.40
C GLU A 144 -16.17 -4.38 -7.78
N ARG A 145 -14.95 -4.48 -7.24
CA ARG A 145 -14.44 -5.69 -6.62
C ARG A 145 -14.04 -5.43 -5.16
N PHE A 146 -14.03 -6.52 -4.43
CA PHE A 146 -13.56 -6.56 -3.04
C PHE A 146 -12.63 -7.75 -2.85
N THR A 147 -11.50 -7.58 -2.18
CA THR A 147 -10.49 -8.64 -2.07
C THR A 147 -10.99 -9.93 -1.40
N LEU A 148 -12.08 -9.87 -0.62
CA LEU A 148 -12.77 -11.04 -0.04
C LEU A 148 -14.04 -11.45 -0.80
N ASP A 149 -14.32 -10.88 -1.97
CA ASP A 149 -15.46 -11.36 -2.77
C ASP A 149 -15.23 -12.80 -3.26
N ALA A 150 -16.29 -13.44 -3.71
CA ALA A 150 -16.24 -14.86 -4.10
C ALA A 150 -15.19 -15.14 -5.19
N GLY A 151 -15.09 -14.28 -6.20
CA GLY A 151 -14.13 -14.44 -7.30
C GLY A 151 -12.68 -14.25 -6.85
N CYS A 152 -12.40 -13.21 -6.08
CA CYS A 152 -11.07 -12.98 -5.52
C CYS A 152 -10.68 -14.05 -4.49
N SER A 153 -11.64 -14.55 -3.70
CA SER A 153 -11.40 -15.66 -2.77
C SER A 153 -11.06 -16.96 -3.50
N ALA A 154 -11.75 -17.27 -4.59
CA ALA A 154 -11.42 -18.42 -5.44
C ALA A 154 -10.01 -18.29 -6.05
N ALA A 155 -9.63 -17.10 -6.49
CA ALA A 155 -8.29 -16.81 -6.99
C ALA A 155 -7.21 -17.03 -5.91
N VAL A 156 -7.45 -16.59 -4.69
CA VAL A 156 -6.53 -16.81 -3.55
C VAL A 156 -6.32 -18.30 -3.27
N VAL A 157 -7.40 -19.07 -3.20
CA VAL A 157 -7.35 -20.51 -2.99
C VAL A 157 -6.57 -21.20 -4.10
N GLU A 158 -6.84 -20.86 -5.35
CA GLU A 158 -6.12 -21.40 -6.51
C GLU A 158 -4.64 -21.05 -6.49
N ALA A 159 -4.30 -19.80 -6.18
CA ALA A 159 -2.91 -19.34 -6.08
C ALA A 159 -2.14 -20.09 -4.98
N PHE A 160 -2.73 -20.25 -3.81
CA PHE A 160 -2.11 -20.99 -2.70
C PHE A 160 -1.87 -22.46 -3.10
N ASN A 161 -2.86 -23.11 -3.68
CA ASN A 161 -2.74 -24.51 -4.13
C ASN A 161 -1.62 -24.68 -5.16
N ARG A 162 -1.58 -23.83 -6.19
CA ARG A 162 -0.55 -23.91 -7.24
C ARG A 162 0.88 -23.67 -6.70
N LEU A 163 1.05 -22.68 -5.83
CA LEU A 163 2.35 -22.41 -5.22
C LEU A 163 2.80 -23.57 -4.31
N HIS A 164 1.86 -24.17 -3.59
CA HIS A 164 2.14 -25.35 -2.77
C HIS A 164 2.53 -26.56 -3.64
N GLU A 165 1.78 -26.85 -4.70
CA GLU A 165 2.08 -27.93 -5.66
C GLU A 165 3.45 -27.76 -6.31
N GLN A 166 3.91 -26.53 -6.52
CA GLN A 166 5.25 -26.21 -7.03
C GLN A 166 6.36 -26.25 -5.96
N GLY A 167 6.02 -26.56 -4.71
CA GLY A 167 6.96 -26.56 -3.58
C GLY A 167 7.44 -25.16 -3.15
N LEU A 168 6.72 -24.11 -3.55
CA LEU A 168 7.03 -22.72 -3.20
C LEU A 168 6.33 -22.24 -1.92
N ILE A 169 5.28 -22.92 -1.48
CA ILE A 169 4.68 -22.70 -0.16
C ILE A 169 5.04 -23.87 0.74
N TYR A 170 5.49 -23.55 1.95
CA TYR A 170 5.83 -24.54 2.97
C TYR A 170 5.42 -24.05 4.36
N ARG A 171 5.25 -25.01 5.28
CA ARG A 171 5.01 -24.74 6.70
C ARG A 171 6.26 -25.15 7.49
N GLY A 172 6.77 -24.27 8.34
CA GLY A 172 7.97 -24.52 9.09
C GLY A 172 8.11 -23.63 10.32
N GLU A 173 8.94 -24.07 11.25
CA GLU A 173 9.32 -23.28 12.43
C GLU A 173 10.48 -22.36 12.08
N TYR A 174 10.25 -21.07 12.28
CA TYR A 174 11.25 -20.02 12.09
C TYR A 174 11.13 -18.95 13.16
N LEU A 175 12.21 -18.18 13.30
CA LEU A 175 12.17 -16.96 14.08
C LEU A 175 11.41 -15.89 13.27
N VAL A 176 10.26 -15.49 13.77
CA VAL A 176 9.38 -14.50 13.13
C VAL A 176 9.25 -13.26 13.97
N ASN A 177 8.92 -12.13 13.35
CA ASN A 177 8.52 -10.92 14.07
C ASN A 177 7.12 -11.15 14.64
N TRP A 178 7.02 -11.19 15.95
CA TRP A 178 5.76 -11.39 16.66
C TRP A 178 5.28 -10.08 17.28
N CYS A 179 4.02 -9.71 17.03
CA CYS A 179 3.40 -8.56 17.68
C CYS A 179 2.52 -9.02 18.86
N PRO A 180 2.96 -8.81 20.12
CA PRO A 180 2.18 -9.24 21.28
C PRO A 180 0.82 -8.54 21.39
N ALA A 181 0.70 -7.29 20.93
CA ALA A 181 -0.54 -6.53 20.99
C ALA A 181 -1.62 -7.06 20.04
N SER A 182 -1.24 -7.56 18.88
CA SER A 182 -2.17 -8.17 17.92
C SER A 182 -2.25 -9.69 18.03
N GLY A 183 -1.35 -10.32 18.81
CA GLY A 183 -1.28 -11.77 18.95
C GLY A 183 -0.99 -12.51 17.65
N SER A 184 -0.22 -11.92 16.76
CA SER A 184 0.05 -12.43 15.41
C SER A 184 1.50 -12.21 14.96
N ALA A 185 1.97 -13.09 14.09
CA ALA A 185 3.16 -12.84 13.30
C ALA A 185 2.92 -11.65 12.35
N VAL A 186 3.96 -10.87 12.09
CA VAL A 186 3.99 -9.78 11.12
C VAL A 186 5.21 -9.95 10.22
N SER A 187 5.11 -9.48 8.98
CA SER A 187 6.23 -9.52 8.04
C SER A 187 7.28 -8.44 8.37
N ASP A 188 8.49 -8.58 7.83
CA ASP A 188 9.54 -7.57 7.99
C ASP A 188 9.11 -6.17 7.51
N LEU A 189 8.27 -6.12 6.48
CA LEU A 189 7.75 -4.87 5.94
C LEU A 189 6.71 -4.17 6.85
N GLU A 190 6.08 -4.91 7.77
CA GLU A 190 5.11 -4.39 8.74
C GLU A 190 5.80 -3.90 10.03
N VAL A 191 7.11 -3.83 10.02
CA VAL A 191 7.94 -3.40 11.15
C VAL A 191 8.57 -2.05 10.84
N GLU A 192 8.35 -1.09 11.74
CA GLU A 192 8.91 0.26 11.67
C GLU A 192 10.03 0.41 12.70
N MET A 193 11.22 0.78 12.24
CA MET A 193 12.33 1.07 13.14
C MET A 193 12.16 2.45 13.77
N LYS A 194 12.16 2.52 15.10
CA LYS A 194 12.05 3.77 15.86
C LYS A 194 13.25 3.97 16.74
N GLU A 195 13.81 5.17 16.70
CA GLU A 195 14.83 5.58 17.65
C GLU A 195 14.21 5.77 19.03
N VAL A 196 14.77 5.08 20.03
CA VAL A 196 14.36 5.17 21.43
C VAL A 196 15.56 5.52 22.31
N ASP A 197 15.30 6.32 23.33
CA ASP A 197 16.27 6.59 24.39
C ASP A 197 16.16 5.44 25.42
N GLY A 198 17.16 4.60 25.46
CA GLY A 198 17.23 3.42 26.29
C GLY A 198 18.57 3.31 27.01
N HIS A 199 18.93 2.10 27.37
CA HIS A 199 20.17 1.85 28.08
C HIS A 199 20.91 0.66 27.48
N LEU A 200 22.21 0.66 27.67
CA LEU A 200 23.09 -0.47 27.43
C LEU A 200 23.59 -0.95 28.77
N TRP A 201 23.16 -2.15 29.17
CA TRP A 201 23.55 -2.78 30.45
C TRP A 201 24.73 -3.69 30.24
N HIS A 202 25.78 -3.56 31.08
CA HIS A 202 26.98 -4.37 31.08
C HIS A 202 26.95 -5.38 32.22
N PHE A 203 27.10 -6.67 31.89
CA PHE A 203 27.02 -7.75 32.85
C PHE A 203 28.26 -8.64 32.80
N ARG A 204 28.64 -9.19 33.96
CA ARG A 204 29.68 -10.20 34.08
C ARG A 204 29.10 -11.59 33.98
N TYR A 205 29.65 -12.40 33.07
CA TYR A 205 29.35 -13.82 32.97
C TYR A 205 30.56 -14.60 33.45
N PRO A 206 30.50 -15.25 34.65
CA PRO A 206 31.64 -15.94 35.22
C PRO A 206 32.12 -17.14 34.41
N LEU A 207 33.41 -17.34 34.32
CA LEU A 207 33.98 -18.56 33.76
C LEU A 207 33.64 -19.76 34.66
N SER A 208 33.16 -20.87 34.10
CA SER A 208 32.79 -22.07 34.83
C SER A 208 33.99 -22.72 35.54
N ALA A 209 35.18 -22.55 35.00
CA ALA A 209 36.44 -23.03 35.56
C ALA A 209 36.98 -22.11 36.69
N GLY A 210 36.31 -21.01 37.00
CA GLY A 210 36.72 -20.02 37.99
C GLY A 210 37.66 -18.96 37.44
N ALA A 211 38.76 -19.30 36.81
CA ALA A 211 39.71 -18.38 36.21
C ALA A 211 40.36 -18.95 34.97
N ALA A 212 40.63 -18.08 33.99
CA ALA A 212 41.43 -18.41 32.82
C ALA A 212 42.93 -18.33 33.11
N ALA A 213 43.76 -18.79 32.18
CA ALA A 213 45.21 -18.76 32.27
C ALA A 213 45.79 -17.33 32.41
N ASP A 214 45.10 -16.33 31.89
CA ASP A 214 45.46 -14.91 32.01
C ASP A 214 44.92 -14.22 33.27
N GLY A 215 44.29 -14.98 34.17
CA GLY A 215 43.72 -14.50 35.42
C GLY A 215 42.32 -13.91 35.34
N ARG A 216 41.70 -13.85 34.13
CA ARG A 216 40.31 -13.43 33.99
C ARG A 216 39.35 -14.42 34.65
N THR A 217 38.32 -13.89 35.31
CA THR A 217 37.31 -14.69 36.02
C THR A 217 35.93 -14.65 35.29
N HIS A 218 35.77 -13.78 34.36
CA HIS A 218 34.49 -13.56 33.65
C HIS A 218 34.69 -12.95 32.26
N LEU A 219 33.66 -13.03 31.43
CA LEU A 219 33.49 -12.16 30.28
C LEU A 219 32.44 -11.08 30.58
N GLU A 220 32.64 -9.89 30.01
CA GLU A 220 31.66 -8.80 30.09
C GLU A 220 30.86 -8.75 28.80
N VAL A 221 29.55 -8.79 28.93
CA VAL A 221 28.60 -8.62 27.82
C VAL A 221 27.79 -7.34 28.00
N ALA A 222 27.39 -6.72 26.91
CA ALA A 222 26.54 -5.55 26.92
C ALA A 222 25.24 -5.82 26.10
N THR A 223 24.09 -5.44 26.63
CA THR A 223 22.80 -5.69 26.02
C THR A 223 21.82 -4.54 26.24
N THR A 224 20.96 -4.30 25.25
CA THR A 224 19.78 -3.41 25.38
C THR A 224 18.54 -4.17 25.85
N ARG A 225 18.61 -5.51 25.95
CA ARG A 225 17.48 -6.40 26.25
C ARG A 225 17.84 -7.40 27.38
N PRO A 226 17.99 -6.93 28.63
CA PRO A 226 18.36 -7.80 29.75
C PRO A 226 17.44 -9.00 30.00
N GLU A 227 16.14 -8.86 29.72
CA GLU A 227 15.15 -9.91 29.90
C GLU A 227 15.43 -11.17 29.08
N THR A 228 16.11 -11.03 27.94
CA THR A 228 16.40 -12.17 27.06
C THR A 228 17.62 -12.98 27.51
N LEU A 229 18.45 -12.45 28.41
CA LEU A 229 19.64 -13.18 28.89
C LEU A 229 19.29 -14.54 29.52
N LEU A 230 18.09 -14.67 30.04
CA LEU A 230 17.60 -15.92 30.62
C LEU A 230 17.56 -17.08 29.60
N GLY A 231 17.50 -16.75 28.32
CA GLY A 231 17.53 -17.68 27.19
C GLY A 231 18.89 -17.82 26.51
N ASP A 232 19.95 -17.24 27.08
CA ASP A 232 21.28 -17.32 26.46
C ASP A 232 21.79 -18.76 26.38
N THR A 233 22.38 -19.10 25.24
CA THR A 233 22.95 -20.43 24.97
C THR A 233 24.42 -20.39 24.58
N ALA A 234 25.01 -19.21 24.40
CA ALA A 234 26.43 -18.99 24.19
C ALA A 234 26.81 -17.52 24.42
N VAL A 235 28.11 -17.27 24.48
CA VAL A 235 28.71 -15.96 24.22
C VAL A 235 29.62 -16.11 23.01
N ALA A 236 29.46 -15.21 22.04
CA ALA A 236 30.25 -15.21 20.81
C ALA A 236 31.33 -14.12 20.88
N VAL A 237 32.50 -14.42 20.35
CA VAL A 237 33.64 -13.51 20.19
C VAL A 237 34.16 -13.59 18.73
N ASN A 238 34.81 -12.52 18.27
CA ASN A 238 35.42 -12.57 16.95
C ASN A 238 36.68 -13.48 16.97
N PRO A 239 36.85 -14.43 16.05
CA PRO A 239 38.00 -15.34 16.05
C PRO A 239 39.34 -14.62 15.87
N LYS A 240 39.35 -13.40 15.35
CA LYS A 240 40.57 -12.59 15.17
C LYS A 240 40.84 -11.64 16.33
N ASP A 241 39.97 -11.62 17.36
CA ASP A 241 40.17 -10.78 18.53
C ASP A 241 41.14 -11.42 19.51
N PRO A 242 42.36 -10.86 19.67
CA PRO A 242 43.39 -11.46 20.52
C PRO A 242 43.00 -11.46 21.99
N ARG A 243 42.06 -10.62 22.41
CA ARG A 243 41.59 -10.56 23.80
C ARG A 243 40.88 -11.85 24.24
N TYR A 244 40.22 -12.54 23.31
CA TYR A 244 39.35 -13.65 23.63
C TYR A 244 39.71 -14.97 22.94
N ALA A 245 40.66 -14.96 22.02
CA ALA A 245 41.04 -16.16 21.25
C ALA A 245 41.38 -17.39 22.10
N ALA A 246 42.04 -17.17 23.22
CA ALA A 246 42.42 -18.26 24.17
C ALA A 246 41.22 -18.78 24.99
N LEU A 247 40.11 -18.10 25.01
CA LEU A 247 38.91 -18.46 25.78
C LEU A 247 37.88 -19.24 24.95
N VAL A 248 38.01 -19.27 23.62
CA VAL A 248 37.13 -20.01 22.76
C VAL A 248 37.15 -21.50 23.13
N GLY A 249 35.98 -22.09 23.26
CA GLY A 249 35.79 -23.47 23.69
C GLY A 249 35.70 -23.66 25.21
N GLN A 250 36.02 -22.64 26.01
CA GLN A 250 35.72 -22.64 27.44
C GLN A 250 34.23 -22.35 27.66
N THR A 251 33.78 -22.50 28.90
CA THR A 251 32.39 -22.31 29.29
C THR A 251 32.21 -21.23 30.32
N LEU A 252 31.03 -20.65 30.31
CA LEU A 252 30.56 -19.65 31.28
C LEU A 252 29.37 -20.20 32.05
N THR A 253 29.20 -19.72 33.29
CA THR A 253 28.00 -19.98 34.06
C THR A 253 27.06 -18.78 33.91
N LEU A 254 25.91 -18.98 33.28
CA LEU A 254 24.94 -17.92 33.04
C LEU A 254 24.37 -17.43 34.40
N PRO A 255 24.52 -16.13 34.71
CA PRO A 255 23.97 -15.57 35.95
C PRO A 255 22.45 -15.78 36.05
N LEU A 256 21.92 -15.82 37.25
CA LEU A 256 20.51 -15.98 37.61
C LEU A 256 19.90 -17.35 37.25
N VAL A 257 20.45 -18.04 36.26
CA VAL A 257 19.95 -19.32 35.72
C VAL A 257 20.83 -20.49 36.13
N GLY A 258 22.15 -20.29 36.22
CA GLY A 258 23.12 -21.33 36.55
C GLY A 258 23.47 -22.29 35.41
N ARG A 259 22.96 -22.06 34.21
CA ARG A 259 23.25 -22.89 33.01
C ARG A 259 24.68 -22.67 32.56
N THR A 260 25.36 -23.76 32.18
CA THR A 260 26.66 -23.70 31.52
C THR A 260 26.47 -23.42 30.02
N ILE A 261 27.14 -22.39 29.52
CA ILE A 261 27.09 -21.97 28.12
C ILE A 261 28.50 -21.86 27.52
N PRO A 262 28.72 -22.24 26.26
CA PRO A 262 30.03 -22.17 25.63
C PRO A 262 30.39 -20.75 25.16
N ILE A 263 31.72 -20.51 25.05
CA ILE A 263 32.28 -19.39 24.31
C ILE A 263 32.59 -19.87 22.89
N VAL A 264 31.96 -19.26 21.88
CA VAL A 264 32.10 -19.62 20.49
C VAL A 264 32.76 -18.49 19.70
N ALA A 265 33.49 -18.84 18.63
CA ALA A 265 34.07 -17.88 17.71
C ALA A 265 33.19 -17.72 16.49
N ASP A 266 32.80 -16.48 16.19
CA ASP A 266 31.95 -16.16 15.02
C ASP A 266 32.39 -14.85 14.39
N ASP A 267 32.61 -14.87 13.07
CA ASP A 267 33.04 -13.70 12.30
C ASP A 267 32.01 -12.55 12.24
N HIS A 268 30.75 -12.84 12.60
CA HIS A 268 29.70 -11.84 12.69
C HIS A 268 29.92 -10.85 13.85
N VAL A 269 30.70 -11.22 14.84
CA VAL A 269 30.97 -10.37 16.01
C VAL A 269 31.90 -9.23 15.64
N ASP A 270 31.46 -7.99 15.86
CA ASP A 270 32.29 -6.81 15.74
C ASP A 270 33.15 -6.65 17.01
N ALA A 271 34.46 -6.84 16.85
CA ALA A 271 35.40 -6.76 17.96
C ALA A 271 35.53 -5.34 18.55
N ASP A 272 35.19 -4.32 17.79
CA ASP A 272 35.29 -2.92 18.19
C ASP A 272 33.99 -2.37 18.81
N PHE A 273 32.90 -3.12 18.71
CA PHE A 273 31.62 -2.71 19.27
C PHE A 273 31.44 -3.25 20.73
N GLY A 274 31.08 -2.35 21.64
CA GLY A 274 30.82 -2.68 23.04
C GLY A 274 32.03 -3.32 23.72
N THR A 275 31.85 -4.53 24.25
CA THR A 275 32.92 -5.30 24.91
C THR A 275 33.67 -6.23 23.96
N GLY A 276 33.21 -6.38 22.72
CA GLY A 276 33.70 -7.42 21.80
C GLY A 276 33.17 -8.82 22.11
N CYS A 277 32.34 -8.96 23.13
CA CYS A 277 31.63 -10.19 23.47
C CYS A 277 30.14 -9.99 23.27
N VAL A 278 29.50 -10.88 22.52
CA VAL A 278 28.06 -10.85 22.24
C VAL A 278 27.38 -12.01 22.95
N LYS A 279 26.41 -11.72 23.83
CA LYS A 279 25.50 -12.74 24.35
C LYS A 279 24.67 -13.27 23.20
N VAL A 280 24.49 -14.58 23.14
CA VAL A 280 23.74 -15.23 22.06
C VAL A 280 22.45 -15.82 22.61
N THR A 281 21.32 -15.26 22.20
CA THR A 281 19.96 -15.71 22.51
C THR A 281 19.24 -16.08 21.24
N PRO A 282 19.48 -17.28 20.68
CA PRO A 282 19.02 -17.63 19.34
C PRO A 282 17.49 -17.59 19.14
N ALA A 283 16.75 -17.80 20.23
CA ALA A 283 15.28 -17.78 20.19
C ALA A 283 14.66 -16.38 20.22
N HIS A 284 15.45 -15.30 20.42
CA HIS A 284 14.93 -13.94 20.65
C HIS A 284 15.65 -12.84 19.85
N ASP A 285 16.59 -13.19 18.97
CA ASP A 285 17.29 -12.24 18.10
C ASP A 285 17.64 -12.90 16.76
N PRO A 286 17.36 -12.22 15.61
CA PRO A 286 17.64 -12.80 14.29
C PRO A 286 19.13 -13.06 14.01
N ASN A 287 20.03 -12.20 14.47
CA ASN A 287 21.46 -12.39 14.30
C ASN A 287 21.97 -13.55 15.18
N ASP A 288 21.49 -13.61 16.41
CA ASP A 288 21.80 -14.70 17.34
C ASP A 288 21.25 -16.04 16.84
N PHE A 289 20.08 -16.02 16.18
CA PHE A 289 19.52 -17.22 15.53
C PHE A 289 20.44 -17.75 14.45
N ALA A 290 21.00 -16.89 13.61
CA ALA A 290 21.96 -17.28 12.60
C ALA A 290 23.27 -17.83 13.22
N ILE A 291 23.78 -17.20 14.26
CA ILE A 291 24.93 -17.73 15.05
C ILE A 291 24.57 -19.09 15.65
N GLY A 292 23.38 -19.21 16.22
CA GLY A 292 22.87 -20.47 16.78
C GLY A 292 22.83 -21.61 15.78
N GLN A 293 22.40 -21.34 14.55
CA GLN A 293 22.40 -22.32 13.46
C GLN A 293 23.82 -22.74 13.08
N ARG A 294 24.76 -21.80 12.94
CA ARG A 294 26.17 -22.12 12.57
C ARG A 294 26.88 -22.94 13.63
N HIS A 295 26.56 -22.71 14.89
CA HIS A 295 27.19 -23.38 16.03
C HIS A 295 26.34 -24.47 16.67
N ASN A 296 25.19 -24.81 16.06
CA ASN A 296 24.23 -25.80 16.56
C ASN A 296 23.85 -25.59 18.05
N LEU A 297 23.56 -24.34 18.40
CA LEU A 297 23.17 -23.95 19.75
C LEU A 297 21.72 -24.29 20.07
N PRO A 298 21.38 -24.63 21.33
CA PRO A 298 19.98 -24.80 21.72
C PRO A 298 19.17 -23.52 21.57
N LEU A 299 17.88 -23.68 21.25
CA LEU A 299 16.90 -22.60 21.15
C LEU A 299 16.05 -22.60 22.42
N ILE A 300 16.22 -21.62 23.28
CA ILE A 300 15.50 -21.51 24.55
C ILE A 300 14.61 -20.27 24.50
N THR A 301 13.32 -20.49 24.35
CA THR A 301 12.29 -19.43 24.36
C THR A 301 11.92 -19.11 25.81
N VAL A 302 12.09 -17.84 26.22
CA VAL A 302 11.79 -17.37 27.58
C VAL A 302 10.57 -16.44 27.63
N MET A 303 9.92 -16.22 26.52
CA MET A 303 8.79 -15.30 26.39
C MET A 303 7.60 -15.98 25.71
N ALA A 304 6.40 -15.72 26.21
CA ALA A 304 5.15 -16.17 25.64
C ALA A 304 4.64 -15.22 24.55
N LYS A 305 3.63 -15.66 23.79
CA LYS A 305 3.04 -14.91 22.68
C LYS A 305 2.35 -13.60 23.11
N ASP A 306 1.93 -13.48 24.34
CA ASP A 306 1.36 -12.24 24.91
C ASP A 306 2.41 -11.23 25.38
N GLY A 307 3.70 -11.57 25.26
CA GLY A 307 4.83 -10.74 25.71
C GLY A 307 5.19 -10.92 27.18
N SER A 308 4.52 -11.82 27.90
CA SER A 308 4.92 -12.20 29.26
C SER A 308 6.07 -13.22 29.25
N MET A 309 6.83 -13.26 30.31
CA MET A 309 7.87 -14.27 30.47
C MET A 309 7.24 -15.64 30.77
N ASN A 310 7.71 -16.67 30.08
CA ASN A 310 7.23 -18.04 30.27
C ASN A 310 7.94 -18.79 31.41
N GLU A 311 7.59 -20.06 31.59
CA GLU A 311 8.16 -20.91 32.67
C GLU A 311 9.68 -21.06 32.58
N ALA A 312 10.27 -21.01 31.36
CA ALA A 312 11.72 -21.11 31.18
C ALA A 312 12.48 -19.89 31.76
N ALA A 313 11.79 -18.79 32.03
CA ALA A 313 12.34 -17.64 32.72
C ALA A 313 12.49 -17.81 34.23
N GLY A 314 12.08 -18.97 34.79
CA GLY A 314 12.23 -19.30 36.20
C GLY A 314 11.49 -18.32 37.12
N ARG A 315 12.18 -17.70 38.08
CA ARG A 315 11.58 -16.75 39.03
C ARG A 315 10.97 -15.50 38.40
N PHE A 316 11.26 -15.23 37.14
CA PHE A 316 10.70 -14.08 36.38
C PHE A 316 9.48 -14.47 35.55
N ALA A 317 9.04 -15.73 35.57
CA ALA A 317 7.86 -16.19 34.83
C ALA A 317 6.60 -15.41 35.25
N GLY A 318 5.76 -15.11 34.25
CA GLY A 318 4.50 -14.36 34.43
C GLY A 318 4.63 -12.83 34.45
N LEU A 319 5.84 -12.28 34.53
CA LEU A 319 6.06 -10.85 34.43
C LEU A 319 5.93 -10.40 32.96
N ASP A 320 5.39 -9.20 32.76
CA ASP A 320 5.52 -8.54 31.45
C ASP A 320 6.99 -8.35 31.07
N ARG A 321 7.33 -8.44 29.81
CA ARG A 321 8.71 -8.35 29.30
C ARG A 321 9.48 -7.11 29.79
N PHE A 322 8.83 -5.97 29.91
CA PHE A 322 9.47 -4.74 30.39
C PHE A 322 9.59 -4.69 31.91
N GLU A 323 8.64 -5.26 32.64
CA GLU A 323 8.76 -5.49 34.07
C GLU A 323 9.86 -6.49 34.38
N ALA A 324 9.95 -7.57 33.61
CA ALA A 324 11.02 -8.56 33.69
C ALA A 324 12.39 -7.95 33.43
N ARG A 325 12.50 -7.03 32.44
CA ARG A 325 13.74 -6.29 32.18
C ARG A 325 14.26 -5.60 33.42
N GLN A 326 13.39 -4.86 34.10
CA GLN A 326 13.74 -4.16 35.33
C GLN A 326 14.09 -5.14 36.47
N ALA A 327 13.31 -6.21 36.62
CA ALA A 327 13.55 -7.24 37.65
C ALA A 327 14.86 -7.99 37.43
N VAL A 328 15.21 -8.31 36.20
CA VAL A 328 16.47 -8.96 35.82
C VAL A 328 17.65 -8.04 36.12
N VAL A 329 17.60 -6.78 35.78
CA VAL A 329 18.66 -5.80 36.08
C VAL A 329 18.86 -5.67 37.60
N ALA A 330 17.77 -5.55 38.36
CA ALA A 330 17.84 -5.48 39.81
C ALA A 330 18.45 -6.74 40.43
N ALA A 331 18.13 -7.93 39.94
CA ALA A 331 18.71 -9.19 40.39
C ALA A 331 20.20 -9.30 40.05
N MET A 332 20.59 -8.88 38.83
CA MET A 332 21.99 -8.84 38.39
C MET A 332 22.83 -7.90 39.27
N GLU A 333 22.29 -6.76 39.64
CA GLU A 333 22.92 -5.82 40.55
C GLU A 333 23.07 -6.41 41.95
N ALA A 334 21.99 -6.96 42.52
CA ALA A 334 21.99 -7.56 43.86
C ALA A 334 22.93 -8.73 43.98
N GLU A 335 23.13 -9.53 42.92
CA GLU A 335 24.05 -10.68 42.92
C GLU A 335 25.46 -10.31 42.44
N GLY A 336 25.75 -9.02 42.18
CA GLY A 336 27.09 -8.51 41.86
C GLY A 336 27.55 -8.73 40.43
N PHE A 337 26.62 -8.99 39.49
CA PHE A 337 26.93 -9.21 38.09
C PHE A 337 26.79 -7.96 37.24
N LEU A 338 26.13 -6.90 37.70
CA LEU A 338 26.02 -5.64 36.98
C LEU A 338 27.34 -4.86 37.08
N VAL A 339 27.91 -4.48 35.94
CA VAL A 339 29.13 -3.68 35.85
C VAL A 339 28.83 -2.20 35.78
N LYS A 340 28.02 -1.80 34.81
CA LYS A 340 27.60 -0.42 34.57
C LYS A 340 26.35 -0.35 33.72
N VAL A 341 25.72 0.81 33.71
CA VAL A 341 24.59 1.18 32.81
C VAL A 341 25.00 2.43 32.05
N GLU A 342 24.85 2.39 30.76
CA GLU A 342 25.09 3.55 29.86
C GLU A 342 23.79 3.98 29.23
N ASP A 343 23.55 5.29 29.17
CA ASP A 343 22.47 5.81 28.32
C ASP A 343 22.79 5.51 26.86
N TYR A 344 21.86 4.90 26.16
CA TYR A 344 22.10 4.43 24.80
C TYR A 344 20.86 4.63 23.93
N ARG A 345 21.00 5.49 22.95
CA ARG A 345 19.97 5.69 21.92
C ARG A 345 20.15 4.67 20.82
N HIS A 346 19.10 3.90 20.54
CA HIS A 346 19.15 2.83 19.55
C HIS A 346 17.82 2.64 18.85
N SER A 347 17.87 1.95 17.71
CA SER A 347 16.72 1.68 16.88
C SER A 347 16.02 0.40 17.35
N VAL A 348 14.72 0.48 17.59
CA VAL A 348 13.88 -0.64 18.05
C VAL A 348 12.80 -0.93 17.00
N PRO A 349 12.58 -2.20 16.64
CA PRO A 349 11.53 -2.57 15.71
C PRO A 349 10.14 -2.54 16.37
N PHE A 350 9.23 -1.76 15.82
CA PHE A 350 7.84 -1.64 16.26
C PHE A 350 6.90 -2.22 15.23
N SER A 351 5.84 -2.89 15.65
CA SER A 351 4.74 -3.26 14.77
C SER A 351 4.03 -2.02 14.27
N ASP A 352 3.91 -1.87 12.96
CA ASP A 352 3.20 -0.72 12.36
C ASP A 352 1.73 -0.63 12.82
N ARG A 353 1.08 -1.76 13.02
CA ARG A 353 -0.33 -1.81 13.43
C ARG A 353 -0.52 -1.88 14.95
N GLY A 354 0.27 -2.71 15.62
CA GLY A 354 0.18 -2.87 17.08
C GLY A 354 0.79 -1.71 17.87
N LYS A 355 1.66 -0.91 17.24
CA LYS A 355 2.37 0.24 17.84
C LYS A 355 3.16 -0.11 19.12
N VAL A 356 3.57 -1.35 19.22
CA VAL A 356 4.44 -1.88 20.29
C VAL A 356 5.70 -2.49 19.70
N PRO A 357 6.78 -2.61 20.46
CA PRO A 357 7.96 -3.34 20.01
C PRO A 357 7.59 -4.78 19.64
N VAL A 358 8.04 -5.24 18.48
CA VAL A 358 7.90 -6.65 18.08
C VAL A 358 8.89 -7.49 18.84
N GLU A 359 8.52 -8.77 19.05
CA GLU A 359 9.41 -9.76 19.66
C GLU A 359 9.78 -10.81 18.61
N PRO A 360 11.06 -11.01 18.32
CA PRO A 360 11.50 -12.20 17.60
C PRO A 360 11.15 -13.45 18.42
N LEU A 361 10.26 -14.28 17.89
CA LEU A 361 9.82 -15.54 18.53
C LEU A 361 9.85 -16.69 17.53
N LEU A 362 10.18 -17.89 18.01
CA LEU A 362 10.03 -19.11 17.25
C LEU A 362 8.54 -19.44 17.09
N SER A 363 8.11 -19.63 15.88
CA SER A 363 6.73 -19.98 15.56
C SER A 363 6.65 -20.78 14.27
N THR A 364 5.78 -21.78 14.25
CA THR A 364 5.44 -22.52 13.03
C THR A 364 4.44 -21.72 12.24
N GLN A 365 4.85 -21.31 11.04
CA GLN A 365 4.10 -20.43 10.14
C GLN A 365 4.14 -20.97 8.71
N TRP A 366 3.31 -20.38 7.85
CA TRP A 366 3.36 -20.61 6.41
C TRP A 366 4.22 -19.57 5.71
N PHE A 367 5.01 -20.01 4.75
CA PHE A 367 5.96 -19.18 4.00
C PHE A 367 5.86 -19.41 2.51
N VAL A 368 6.15 -18.34 1.75
CA VAL A 368 6.44 -18.42 0.32
C VAL A 368 7.96 -18.32 0.12
N LYS A 369 8.52 -19.26 -0.63
CA LYS A 369 9.89 -19.15 -1.14
C LYS A 369 9.91 -18.09 -2.23
N THR A 370 10.44 -16.93 -1.91
CA THR A 370 10.33 -15.75 -2.77
C THR A 370 11.43 -15.66 -3.83
N GLU A 371 12.61 -16.22 -3.59
CA GLU A 371 13.74 -16.09 -4.52
C GLU A 371 13.44 -16.57 -5.96
N PRO A 372 12.80 -17.72 -6.21
CA PRO A 372 12.47 -18.13 -7.57
C PRO A 372 11.52 -17.17 -8.28
N LEU A 373 10.61 -16.53 -7.53
CA LEU A 373 9.65 -15.55 -8.03
C LEU A 373 10.35 -14.22 -8.31
N ALA A 374 11.21 -13.77 -7.40
CA ALA A 374 11.99 -12.54 -7.53
C ALA A 374 12.98 -12.61 -8.71
N ALA A 375 13.60 -13.77 -8.95
CA ALA A 375 14.52 -13.96 -10.07
C ALA A 375 13.86 -13.65 -11.42
N ARG A 376 12.62 -14.11 -11.64
CA ARG A 376 11.83 -13.76 -12.83
C ARG A 376 11.57 -12.27 -12.96
N CYS A 377 11.29 -11.62 -11.85
CA CYS A 377 11.04 -10.17 -11.84
C CYS A 377 12.32 -9.39 -12.20
N ARG A 378 13.47 -9.80 -11.68
CA ARG A 378 14.77 -9.19 -12.03
C ARG A 378 15.10 -9.37 -13.51
N GLU A 379 14.87 -10.56 -14.05
CA GLU A 379 15.07 -10.86 -15.48
C GLU A 379 14.16 -9.99 -16.37
N ALA A 380 12.88 -9.89 -16.05
CA ALA A 380 11.94 -9.03 -16.77
C ALA A 380 12.36 -7.55 -16.71
N LEU A 381 12.85 -7.09 -15.57
CA LEU A 381 13.29 -5.71 -15.39
C LEU A 381 14.48 -5.33 -16.30
N GLU A 382 15.34 -6.27 -16.68
CA GLU A 382 16.40 -6.04 -17.65
C GLU A 382 15.88 -5.62 -19.03
N GLN A 383 14.63 -5.99 -19.33
CA GLN A 383 13.90 -5.59 -20.54
C GLN A 383 12.99 -4.37 -20.29
N ALA A 384 13.17 -3.67 -19.18
CA ALA A 384 12.28 -2.60 -18.71
C ALA A 384 10.80 -3.02 -18.60
N ASP A 385 10.56 -4.22 -18.14
CA ASP A 385 9.24 -4.79 -17.92
C ASP A 385 9.07 -5.14 -16.41
N PRO A 386 8.25 -4.36 -15.66
CA PRO A 386 7.56 -3.13 -16.07
C PRO A 386 8.52 -1.93 -16.18
N ARG A 387 8.12 -0.92 -16.94
CA ARG A 387 8.82 0.36 -17.01
C ARG A 387 8.40 1.25 -15.85
N PHE A 388 9.34 1.67 -15.01
CA PHE A 388 9.09 2.60 -13.92
C PHE A 388 9.17 4.06 -14.38
N VAL A 389 8.22 4.85 -13.94
CA VAL A 389 8.19 6.31 -14.13
C VAL A 389 8.00 6.97 -12.76
N PRO A 390 9.00 7.69 -12.23
CA PRO A 390 10.35 7.89 -12.78
C PRO A 390 11.26 6.66 -12.70
N GLU A 391 12.21 6.58 -13.61
CA GLU A 391 13.12 5.43 -13.77
C GLU A 391 13.93 5.10 -12.50
N ARG A 392 14.24 6.10 -11.66
CA ARG A 392 15.00 5.90 -10.42
C ARG A 392 14.42 4.82 -9.51
N TRP A 393 13.11 4.59 -9.55
CA TRP A 393 12.43 3.59 -8.74
C TRP A 393 12.69 2.16 -9.21
N SER A 394 13.14 1.95 -10.44
CA SER A 394 13.55 0.63 -10.93
C SER A 394 14.74 0.08 -10.14
N LYS A 395 15.68 0.95 -9.75
CA LYS A 395 16.81 0.56 -8.90
C LYS A 395 16.36 0.12 -7.51
N VAL A 396 15.49 0.90 -6.87
CA VAL A 396 14.95 0.58 -5.54
C VAL A 396 14.20 -0.77 -5.56
N TYR A 397 13.39 -0.99 -6.57
CA TYR A 397 12.68 -2.25 -6.80
C TYR A 397 13.64 -3.43 -7.01
N ARG A 398 14.69 -3.26 -7.84
CA ARG A 398 15.72 -4.28 -8.11
C ARG A 398 16.50 -4.64 -6.85
N ASP A 399 16.98 -3.64 -6.12
CA ASP A 399 17.78 -3.84 -4.90
C ASP A 399 17.00 -4.66 -3.87
N TRP A 400 15.71 -4.35 -3.69
CA TRP A 400 14.86 -5.11 -2.78
C TRP A 400 14.64 -6.56 -3.24
N LEU A 401 14.41 -6.80 -4.52
CA LEU A 401 14.27 -8.15 -5.09
C LEU A 401 15.55 -8.97 -4.98
N THR A 402 16.71 -8.32 -4.89
CA THR A 402 18.01 -9.00 -4.77
C THR A 402 18.24 -9.56 -3.37
N ASP A 403 17.82 -8.83 -2.34
CA ASP A 403 18.00 -9.19 -0.93
C ASP A 403 16.71 -9.75 -0.30
N ILE A 404 15.81 -10.28 -1.11
CA ILE A 404 14.50 -10.74 -0.63
C ILE A 404 14.60 -11.99 0.25
N ARG A 405 13.84 -11.99 1.35
CA ARG A 405 13.68 -13.14 2.24
C ARG A 405 12.37 -13.86 1.97
N ASP A 406 12.26 -15.11 2.45
CA ASP A 406 11.00 -15.83 2.40
C ASP A 406 9.90 -15.06 3.13
N TRP A 407 8.73 -15.07 2.53
CA TRP A 407 7.60 -14.27 2.99
C TRP A 407 6.70 -15.09 3.92
N CYS A 408 6.61 -14.70 5.17
CA CYS A 408 5.63 -15.25 6.11
C CYS A 408 4.23 -14.76 5.72
N ILE A 409 3.36 -15.68 5.32
CA ILE A 409 2.02 -15.38 4.80
C ILE A 409 0.88 -15.69 5.77
N SER A 410 1.13 -16.39 6.86
CA SER A 410 0.09 -16.71 7.86
C SER A 410 -0.03 -15.62 8.91
N ARG A 411 -1.27 -15.35 9.31
CA ARG A 411 -1.64 -14.40 10.36
C ARG A 411 -2.65 -15.05 11.29
N GLN A 412 -2.48 -14.88 12.59
CA GLN A 412 -3.37 -15.42 13.61
C GLN A 412 -4.60 -14.51 13.79
N LEU A 413 -5.36 -14.39 12.70
CA LEU A 413 -6.51 -13.50 12.57
C LEU A 413 -7.75 -14.31 12.16
N TRP A 414 -8.92 -13.75 12.41
CA TRP A 414 -10.19 -14.31 11.92
C TRP A 414 -10.68 -13.62 10.65
N TRP A 415 -10.44 -12.32 10.53
CA TRP A 415 -10.82 -11.54 9.35
C TRP A 415 -9.76 -11.63 8.25
N GLY A 416 -10.08 -12.34 7.19
CA GLY A 416 -9.21 -12.52 6.04
C GLY A 416 -9.49 -13.82 5.31
N HIS A 417 -8.63 -14.13 4.33
CA HIS A 417 -8.66 -15.40 3.61
C HIS A 417 -8.15 -16.53 4.49
N ARG A 418 -9.01 -17.44 4.86
CA ARG A 418 -8.62 -18.61 5.65
C ARG A 418 -7.69 -19.50 4.84
N ILE A 419 -6.61 -19.97 5.45
CA ILE A 419 -5.61 -20.79 4.77
C ILE A 419 -6.25 -22.10 4.29
N PRO A 420 -6.12 -22.43 2.98
CA PRO A 420 -6.76 -23.61 2.38
C PRO A 420 -5.94 -24.88 2.61
N ALA A 421 -5.65 -25.16 3.87
CA ALA A 421 -4.98 -26.35 4.34
C ALA A 421 -5.81 -27.02 5.44
N TRP A 422 -5.89 -28.33 5.43
CA TRP A 422 -6.61 -29.13 6.43
C TRP A 422 -5.64 -30.06 7.13
N PHE A 423 -5.59 -29.93 8.46
CA PHE A 423 -4.80 -30.79 9.31
C PHE A 423 -5.53 -32.09 9.60
N VAL A 424 -4.80 -33.20 9.52
CA VAL A 424 -5.30 -34.52 9.89
C VAL A 424 -5.10 -34.68 11.40
N VAL A 425 -5.99 -34.08 12.18
CA VAL A 425 -5.87 -33.98 13.65
C VAL A 425 -6.07 -35.33 14.35
N SER A 426 -6.69 -36.31 13.70
CA SER A 426 -6.77 -37.69 14.20
C SER A 426 -5.39 -38.33 14.41
N GLU A 427 -4.36 -37.86 13.72
CA GLU A 427 -2.98 -38.34 13.89
C GLU A 427 -2.25 -37.73 15.10
N THR A 428 -2.77 -36.64 15.66
CA THR A 428 -2.14 -35.89 16.77
C THR A 428 -3.10 -35.66 17.95
N GLY A 429 -4.00 -36.62 18.20
CA GLY A 429 -4.89 -36.56 19.38
C GLY A 429 -5.97 -35.50 19.35
N GLY A 430 -6.37 -35.04 18.17
CA GLY A 430 -7.43 -34.06 17.98
C GLY A 430 -6.95 -32.59 18.08
N GLN A 431 -5.65 -32.36 18.08
CA GLN A 431 -5.07 -31.01 18.16
C GLN A 431 -4.10 -30.75 17.02
N ILE A 432 -4.08 -29.49 16.54
CA ILE A 432 -3.09 -29.03 15.57
C ILE A 432 -1.79 -28.76 16.32
N THR A 433 -0.73 -29.48 15.92
CA THR A 433 0.63 -29.32 16.46
C THR A 433 1.62 -29.06 15.32
N ASP A 434 2.88 -28.81 15.64
CA ASP A 434 3.93 -28.62 14.63
C ASP A 434 4.16 -29.86 13.76
N THR A 435 3.80 -31.02 14.25
CA THR A 435 3.97 -32.33 13.57
C THR A 435 2.69 -32.86 12.95
N THR A 436 1.55 -32.20 13.10
CA THR A 436 0.28 -32.65 12.52
C THR A 436 0.39 -32.67 10.99
N PRO A 437 0.11 -33.82 10.33
CA PRO A 437 0.06 -33.89 8.88
C PRO A 437 -1.04 -33.01 8.32
N TYR A 438 -0.87 -32.52 7.11
CA TYR A 438 -1.87 -31.68 6.45
C TYR A 438 -1.99 -32.00 4.97
N VAL A 439 -3.12 -31.61 4.39
CA VAL A 439 -3.35 -31.56 2.94
C VAL A 439 -3.73 -30.14 2.55
N VAL A 440 -3.25 -29.69 1.39
CA VAL A 440 -3.65 -28.43 0.76
C VAL A 440 -4.66 -28.74 -0.32
N ALA A 441 -5.79 -28.08 -0.29
CA ALA A 441 -6.90 -28.35 -1.20
C ALA A 441 -7.71 -27.08 -1.49
N ARG A 442 -8.58 -27.13 -2.49
CA ARG A 442 -9.42 -25.99 -2.86
C ARG A 442 -10.65 -25.86 -1.97
N ASP A 443 -11.14 -27.00 -1.47
CA ASP A 443 -12.28 -27.06 -0.56
C ASP A 443 -12.18 -28.26 0.38
N ALA A 444 -13.13 -28.39 1.28
CA ALA A 444 -13.18 -29.47 2.28
C ALA A 444 -13.39 -30.86 1.65
N GLU A 445 -14.09 -30.95 0.52
CA GLU A 445 -14.35 -32.22 -0.18
C GLU A 445 -13.05 -32.73 -0.83
N GLU A 446 -12.33 -31.86 -1.54
CA GLU A 446 -11.00 -32.18 -2.12
C GLU A 446 -10.00 -32.52 -0.99
N ALA A 447 -10.03 -31.79 0.12
CA ALA A 447 -9.18 -32.08 1.28
C ALA A 447 -9.45 -33.48 1.85
N ARG A 448 -10.73 -33.86 1.98
CA ARG A 448 -11.14 -35.21 2.43
C ARG A 448 -10.62 -36.27 1.48
N ALA A 449 -10.83 -36.12 0.18
CA ALA A 449 -10.37 -37.05 -0.83
C ALA A 449 -8.84 -37.25 -0.82
N LYS A 450 -8.09 -36.14 -0.70
CA LYS A 450 -6.62 -36.17 -0.60
C LYS A 450 -6.13 -36.86 0.67
N ALA A 451 -6.76 -36.55 1.81
CA ALA A 451 -6.40 -37.17 3.09
C ALA A 451 -6.67 -38.67 3.07
N GLU A 452 -7.84 -39.11 2.57
CA GLU A 452 -8.18 -40.53 2.43
C GLU A 452 -7.19 -41.26 1.50
N ALA A 453 -6.81 -40.66 0.36
CA ALA A 453 -5.83 -41.23 -0.55
C ALA A 453 -4.44 -41.35 0.09
N GLN A 454 -4.05 -40.41 0.91
CA GLN A 454 -2.71 -40.36 1.53
C GLN A 454 -2.61 -41.20 2.80
N PHE A 455 -3.67 -41.32 3.60
CA PHE A 455 -3.65 -41.94 4.94
C PHE A 455 -4.46 -43.23 5.07
N SER A 456 -5.34 -43.57 4.12
CA SER A 456 -6.19 -44.78 4.21
C SER A 456 -5.48 -46.10 3.89
N GLY A 457 -4.24 -46.06 3.44
CA GLY A 457 -3.42 -47.26 3.17
C GLY A 457 -2.72 -47.88 4.38
N GLY A 458 -2.84 -47.25 5.56
CA GLY A 458 -2.33 -47.73 6.85
C GLY A 458 -3.43 -48.24 7.75
N THR A 459 -3.09 -49.08 8.73
CA THR A 459 -4.01 -49.58 9.77
C THR A 459 -4.40 -48.43 10.73
N HIS A 460 -5.19 -47.48 10.25
CA HIS A 460 -5.74 -46.44 11.14
C HIS A 460 -6.90 -47.04 11.94
N ALA A 461 -6.70 -47.08 13.25
CA ALA A 461 -7.72 -47.59 14.18
C ALA A 461 -8.93 -46.62 14.36
N HIS A 462 -8.86 -45.44 13.75
CA HIS A 462 -9.84 -44.35 13.92
C HIS A 462 -10.18 -43.70 12.59
N PRO A 463 -11.43 -43.19 12.41
CA PRO A 463 -11.78 -42.41 11.24
C PRO A 463 -10.95 -41.13 11.17
N LEU A 464 -10.58 -40.70 9.93
CA LEU A 464 -9.86 -39.46 9.70
C LEU A 464 -10.70 -38.26 10.13
N VAL A 465 -10.12 -37.40 10.96
CA VAL A 465 -10.72 -36.12 11.35
C VAL A 465 -9.83 -35.00 10.81
N LEU A 466 -10.45 -34.13 10.02
CA LEU A 466 -9.79 -32.96 9.40
C LEU A 466 -10.26 -31.66 10.05
N GLU A 467 -9.34 -30.77 10.28
CA GLU A 467 -9.60 -29.41 10.75
C GLU A 467 -8.88 -28.43 9.85
N GLN A 468 -9.62 -27.48 9.28
CA GLN A 468 -9.02 -26.43 8.46
C GLN A 468 -8.16 -25.53 9.33
N ASP A 469 -7.01 -25.11 8.81
CA ASP A 469 -6.14 -24.14 9.45
C ASP A 469 -6.94 -22.91 9.92
N PRO A 470 -6.87 -22.54 11.21
CA PRO A 470 -7.64 -21.41 11.74
C PRO A 470 -7.08 -20.04 11.33
N ASP A 471 -5.85 -19.99 10.82
CA ASP A 471 -5.16 -18.76 10.48
C ASP A 471 -5.68 -18.18 9.14
N ALA A 472 -5.48 -16.89 8.98
CA ALA A 472 -5.74 -16.17 7.74
C ALA A 472 -4.44 -15.86 7.00
N LEU A 473 -4.54 -15.61 5.70
CA LEU A 473 -3.44 -15.13 4.89
C LEU A 473 -3.23 -13.62 5.09
N ASP A 474 -1.98 -13.20 4.94
CA ASP A 474 -1.60 -11.79 4.83
C ASP A 474 -2.42 -11.11 3.71
N THR A 475 -2.92 -9.91 3.98
CA THR A 475 -3.71 -9.13 3.00
C THR A 475 -2.96 -8.93 1.69
N TRP A 476 -1.63 -8.83 1.74
CA TRP A 476 -0.80 -8.65 0.55
C TRP A 476 -0.74 -9.89 -0.36
N PHE A 477 -1.16 -11.05 0.14
CA PHE A 477 -1.30 -12.25 -0.69
C PHE A 477 -2.45 -12.07 -1.71
N SER A 478 -3.62 -11.66 -1.25
CA SER A 478 -4.75 -11.36 -2.13
C SER A 478 -4.53 -10.10 -2.97
N SER A 479 -3.94 -9.06 -2.38
CA SER A 479 -3.61 -7.82 -3.09
C SER A 479 -2.58 -8.03 -4.19
N GLY A 480 -1.68 -9.01 -4.04
CA GLY A 480 -0.72 -9.41 -5.08
C GLY A 480 -1.36 -10.03 -6.32
N LEU A 481 -2.58 -10.53 -6.21
CA LEU A 481 -3.34 -11.11 -7.34
C LEU A 481 -4.23 -10.07 -8.05
N TRP A 482 -4.35 -8.88 -7.51
CA TRP A 482 -5.32 -7.85 -7.91
C TRP A 482 -5.35 -7.54 -9.41
N PRO A 483 -4.23 -7.44 -10.13
CA PRO A 483 -4.26 -7.11 -11.56
C PRO A 483 -4.98 -8.14 -12.43
N PHE A 484 -5.09 -9.37 -12.01
CA PHE A 484 -5.68 -10.46 -12.80
C PHE A 484 -6.86 -11.16 -12.08
N SER A 485 -6.88 -11.22 -10.76
CA SER A 485 -8.04 -11.76 -10.04
C SER A 485 -9.29 -10.92 -10.26
N THR A 486 -9.15 -9.61 -10.39
CA THR A 486 -10.24 -8.68 -10.69
C THR A 486 -10.83 -8.82 -12.09
N LEU A 487 -10.06 -9.39 -13.01
CA LEU A 487 -10.44 -9.58 -14.42
C LEU A 487 -10.95 -11.01 -14.71
N GLY A 488 -11.07 -11.84 -13.69
CA GLY A 488 -11.67 -13.17 -13.79
C GLY A 488 -10.70 -14.35 -13.65
N TRP A 489 -9.37 -14.12 -13.52
CA TRP A 489 -8.45 -15.22 -13.23
C TRP A 489 -8.90 -15.98 -11.97
N PRO A 490 -8.86 -17.32 -11.92
CA PRO A 490 -8.11 -18.25 -12.78
C PRO A 490 -8.81 -18.71 -14.06
N ASP A 491 -10.01 -18.21 -14.38
CA ASP A 491 -10.65 -18.51 -15.67
C ASP A 491 -9.87 -17.79 -16.81
N GLN A 492 -9.12 -18.58 -17.56
CA GLN A 492 -8.32 -18.07 -18.68
C GLN A 492 -9.15 -17.64 -19.89
N ASN A 493 -10.43 -17.99 -19.90
CA ASN A 493 -11.38 -17.60 -20.96
C ASN A 493 -12.20 -16.35 -20.59
N ALA A 494 -11.95 -15.76 -19.42
CA ALA A 494 -12.62 -14.53 -19.00
C ALA A 494 -12.38 -13.40 -20.00
N ALA A 495 -13.45 -12.82 -20.53
CA ALA A 495 -13.39 -11.81 -21.59
C ALA A 495 -12.61 -10.56 -21.15
N ASP A 496 -12.79 -10.13 -19.90
CA ASP A 496 -12.09 -8.97 -19.35
C ASP A 496 -10.59 -9.24 -19.22
N LEU A 497 -10.21 -10.45 -18.77
CA LEU A 497 -8.81 -10.86 -18.68
C LEU A 497 -8.13 -10.88 -20.05
N ALA A 498 -8.77 -11.45 -21.05
CA ALA A 498 -8.27 -11.51 -22.41
C ALA A 498 -8.12 -10.12 -23.05
N ARG A 499 -9.01 -9.18 -22.68
CA ARG A 499 -9.04 -7.84 -23.28
C ARG A 499 -8.09 -6.85 -22.64
N TRP A 500 -8.04 -6.80 -21.30
CA TRP A 500 -7.40 -5.71 -20.57
C TRP A 500 -6.19 -6.12 -19.72
N TYR A 501 -5.85 -7.40 -19.64
CA TYR A 501 -4.62 -7.85 -18.98
C TYR A 501 -3.46 -7.99 -20.00
N PRO A 502 -2.23 -7.52 -19.72
CA PRO A 502 -1.79 -6.80 -18.51
C PRO A 502 -2.37 -5.38 -18.40
N THR A 503 -2.42 -4.87 -17.17
CA THR A 503 -2.76 -3.48 -16.88
C THR A 503 -1.83 -2.51 -17.64
N SER A 504 -2.38 -1.47 -18.24
CA SER A 504 -1.60 -0.51 -19.02
C SER A 504 -0.68 0.34 -18.16
N VAL A 505 -1.20 0.85 -17.05
CA VAL A 505 -0.41 1.57 -16.04
C VAL A 505 -0.92 1.29 -14.64
N LEU A 506 0.02 1.05 -13.73
CA LEU A 506 -0.22 1.08 -12.30
C LEU A 506 0.19 2.44 -11.76
N VAL A 507 -0.66 3.08 -10.96
CA VAL A 507 -0.39 4.38 -10.33
C VAL A 507 -0.45 4.21 -8.83
N THR A 508 0.68 4.39 -8.15
CA THR A 508 0.77 4.17 -6.71
C THR A 508 1.84 5.05 -6.06
N GLY A 509 1.77 5.20 -4.74
CA GLY A 509 2.81 5.85 -3.96
C GLY A 509 4.08 4.99 -3.85
N PHE A 510 5.21 5.62 -3.60
CA PHE A 510 6.50 4.94 -3.44
C PHE A 510 6.55 4.06 -2.19
N ASP A 511 5.73 4.34 -1.19
CA ASP A 511 5.74 3.70 0.11
C ASP A 511 5.22 2.25 0.11
N ILE A 512 4.55 1.83 -0.98
CA ILE A 512 4.05 0.46 -1.13
C ILE A 512 4.66 -0.31 -2.31
N ILE A 513 5.81 0.13 -2.80
CA ILE A 513 6.53 -0.60 -3.88
C ILE A 513 6.81 -2.05 -3.44
N PHE A 514 7.32 -2.24 -2.23
CA PHE A 514 7.68 -3.57 -1.74
C PHE A 514 6.47 -4.40 -1.32
N PHE A 515 5.51 -3.75 -0.65
CA PHE A 515 4.30 -4.42 -0.18
C PHE A 515 3.42 -4.88 -1.34
N TRP A 516 3.27 -4.05 -2.36
CA TRP A 516 2.27 -4.27 -3.38
C TRP A 516 2.84 -4.48 -4.78
N VAL A 517 3.63 -3.55 -5.29
CA VAL A 517 4.16 -3.65 -6.66
C VAL A 517 4.98 -4.93 -6.84
N ALA A 518 5.94 -5.18 -5.96
CA ALA A 518 6.78 -6.37 -6.02
C ALA A 518 5.97 -7.67 -5.83
N ARG A 519 4.98 -7.67 -4.93
CA ARG A 519 4.09 -8.83 -4.74
C ARG A 519 3.27 -9.12 -5.99
N MET A 520 2.72 -8.09 -6.64
CA MET A 520 1.98 -8.26 -7.89
C MET A 520 2.86 -8.81 -9.02
N THR A 521 4.08 -8.32 -9.18
CA THR A 521 4.99 -8.81 -10.22
C THR A 521 5.41 -10.25 -9.98
N MET A 522 5.69 -10.64 -8.74
CA MET A 522 6.02 -12.02 -8.39
C MET A 522 4.85 -12.98 -8.66
N MET A 523 3.65 -12.61 -8.24
CA MET A 523 2.45 -13.44 -8.44
C MET A 523 2.08 -13.54 -9.93
N ALA A 524 2.17 -12.44 -10.66
CA ALA A 524 1.87 -12.43 -12.09
C ALA A 524 2.87 -13.30 -12.89
N GLY A 525 4.15 -13.22 -12.59
CA GLY A 525 5.16 -14.09 -13.19
C GLY A 525 4.87 -15.57 -12.95
N ALA A 526 4.42 -15.93 -11.74
CA ALA A 526 4.08 -17.30 -11.38
C ALA A 526 2.81 -17.82 -12.08
N PHE A 527 1.76 -16.99 -12.22
CA PHE A 527 0.45 -17.47 -12.64
C PHE A 527 0.07 -17.12 -14.07
N THR A 528 0.60 -16.03 -14.63
CA THR A 528 0.28 -15.57 -15.97
C THR A 528 1.47 -15.64 -16.93
N GLY A 529 2.68 -15.85 -16.41
CA GLY A 529 3.92 -15.91 -17.19
C GLY A 529 4.38 -14.56 -17.73
N GLN A 530 3.73 -13.45 -17.39
CA GLN A 530 4.09 -12.10 -17.80
C GLN A 530 3.92 -11.10 -16.66
N MET A 531 4.59 -9.94 -16.74
CA MET A 531 4.45 -8.89 -15.76
C MET A 531 3.03 -8.29 -15.82
N PRO A 532 2.48 -7.83 -14.67
CA PRO A 532 1.05 -7.50 -14.57
C PRO A 532 0.70 -6.12 -15.12
N PHE A 533 1.68 -5.26 -15.39
CA PHE A 533 1.50 -3.92 -15.93
C PHE A 533 2.66 -3.53 -16.83
N ARG A 534 2.40 -2.65 -17.78
CA ARG A 534 3.42 -2.14 -18.70
C ARG A 534 4.23 -1.01 -18.07
N ASP A 535 3.52 -0.04 -17.50
CA ASP A 535 4.11 1.10 -16.80
C ASP A 535 3.74 1.08 -15.31
N VAL A 536 4.68 1.51 -14.48
CA VAL A 536 4.46 1.80 -13.06
C VAL A 536 4.76 3.28 -12.83
N TYR A 537 3.71 4.07 -12.67
CA TYR A 537 3.83 5.49 -12.34
C TYR A 537 3.83 5.66 -10.82
N ILE A 538 4.97 6.07 -10.28
CA ILE A 538 5.17 6.26 -8.84
C ILE A 538 5.05 7.75 -8.51
N HIS A 539 4.11 8.07 -7.63
CA HIS A 539 3.92 9.43 -7.13
C HIS A 539 4.42 9.59 -5.68
N GLY A 540 4.63 10.83 -5.28
CA GLY A 540 4.93 11.19 -3.89
C GLY A 540 3.71 11.12 -2.99
N LEU A 541 3.89 11.46 -1.73
CA LEU A 541 2.85 11.48 -0.72
C LEU A 541 2.33 12.90 -0.49
N VAL A 542 1.10 13.01 0.00
CA VAL A 542 0.55 14.28 0.49
C VAL A 542 0.94 14.45 1.95
N ARG A 543 1.61 15.57 2.24
CA ARG A 543 2.02 15.95 3.59
C ARG A 543 1.06 17.00 4.16
N ASP A 544 0.92 16.98 5.47
CA ASP A 544 0.11 17.95 6.19
C ASP A 544 0.77 19.35 6.25
N GLU A 545 0.09 20.29 6.87
CA GLU A 545 0.55 21.67 7.06
C GLU A 545 1.90 21.79 7.82
N HIS A 546 2.26 20.74 8.58
CA HIS A 546 3.54 20.63 9.31
C HIS A 546 4.58 19.78 8.58
N ASN A 547 4.35 19.48 7.30
CA ASN A 547 5.22 18.64 6.48
C ASN A 547 5.37 17.18 6.98
N ARG A 548 4.39 16.66 7.71
CA ARG A 548 4.34 15.27 8.16
C ARG A 548 3.52 14.41 7.20
N LYS A 549 3.91 13.16 7.03
CA LYS A 549 3.12 12.18 6.27
C LYS A 549 1.70 12.08 6.85
N MET A 550 0.69 12.22 6.00
CA MET A 550 -0.70 11.96 6.40
C MET A 550 -0.93 10.46 6.57
N SER A 551 -1.51 10.10 7.71
CA SER A 551 -1.97 8.74 7.97
C SER A 551 -3.15 8.72 8.94
N LYS A 552 -3.97 7.67 8.86
CA LYS A 552 -5.06 7.46 9.80
C LYS A 552 -4.56 7.26 11.23
N SER A 553 -3.42 6.58 11.38
CA SER A 553 -2.81 6.32 12.69
C SER A 553 -2.22 7.56 13.35
N ALA A 554 -1.76 8.54 12.57
CA ALA A 554 -1.26 9.82 13.09
C ALA A 554 -2.38 10.82 13.40
N GLY A 555 -3.63 10.53 12.98
CA GLY A 555 -4.78 11.41 13.21
C GLY A 555 -4.72 12.74 12.47
N ASN A 556 -3.82 12.89 11.50
CA ASN A 556 -3.61 14.11 10.73
C ASN A 556 -4.21 14.06 9.31
N GLY A 557 -4.96 12.99 9.00
CA GLY A 557 -5.68 12.86 7.74
C GLY A 557 -6.71 13.97 7.57
N ILE A 558 -6.87 14.46 6.34
CA ILE A 558 -7.86 15.47 5.97
C ILE A 558 -8.89 14.79 5.08
N ASP A 559 -10.17 14.87 5.45
CA ASP A 559 -11.26 14.39 4.61
C ASP A 559 -11.38 15.27 3.37
N PRO A 560 -11.22 14.71 2.16
CA PRO A 560 -11.34 15.48 0.92
C PRO A 560 -12.72 16.13 0.74
N LEU A 561 -13.79 15.58 1.34
CA LEU A 561 -15.14 16.15 1.25
C LEU A 561 -15.23 17.55 1.86
N LEU A 562 -14.42 17.87 2.87
CA LEU A 562 -14.40 19.21 3.47
C LEU A 562 -14.03 20.29 2.43
N LEU A 563 -13.03 20.02 1.62
CA LEU A 563 -12.61 20.93 0.56
C LEU A 563 -13.51 20.87 -0.68
N ILE A 564 -14.06 19.70 -1.00
CA ILE A 564 -15.02 19.53 -2.10
C ILE A 564 -16.31 20.33 -1.81
N ASP A 565 -16.85 20.24 -0.60
CA ASP A 565 -18.05 20.97 -0.22
C ASP A 565 -17.85 22.49 -0.27
N ARG A 566 -16.63 22.95 -0.01
CA ARG A 566 -16.31 24.38 -0.01
C ARG A 566 -15.94 24.93 -1.38
N TYR A 567 -15.16 24.19 -2.16
CA TYR A 567 -14.53 24.68 -3.39
C TYR A 567 -14.95 23.93 -4.66
N GLY A 568 -15.57 22.75 -4.52
CA GLY A 568 -15.84 21.83 -5.60
C GLY A 568 -14.73 20.80 -5.84
N ALA A 569 -15.11 19.68 -6.42
CA ALA A 569 -14.18 18.57 -6.73
C ALA A 569 -13.14 18.96 -7.78
N ASP A 570 -13.54 19.69 -8.82
CA ASP A 570 -12.62 20.11 -9.88
C ASP A 570 -11.52 21.03 -9.38
N ALA A 571 -11.84 21.94 -8.45
CA ALA A 571 -10.87 22.81 -7.81
C ALA A 571 -9.84 22.02 -7.01
N LEU A 572 -10.30 21.03 -6.23
CA LEU A 572 -9.40 20.16 -5.46
C LEU A 572 -8.53 19.31 -6.37
N ARG A 573 -9.09 18.66 -7.38
CA ARG A 573 -8.37 17.83 -8.36
C ARG A 573 -7.28 18.64 -9.07
N PHE A 574 -7.64 19.81 -9.59
CA PHE A 574 -6.71 20.69 -10.29
C PHE A 574 -5.57 21.16 -9.37
N ALA A 575 -5.90 21.55 -8.15
CA ALA A 575 -4.90 21.96 -7.15
C ALA A 575 -3.89 20.83 -6.87
N LEU A 576 -4.38 19.63 -6.60
CA LEU A 576 -3.51 18.49 -6.28
C LEU A 576 -2.60 18.09 -7.46
N VAL A 577 -3.15 18.02 -8.68
CA VAL A 577 -2.36 17.65 -9.87
C VAL A 577 -1.35 18.74 -10.23
N ARG A 578 -1.73 20.02 -10.13
CA ARG A 578 -0.86 21.14 -10.42
C ARG A 578 0.39 21.19 -9.53
N GLU A 579 0.28 20.75 -8.29
CA GLU A 579 1.42 20.72 -7.35
C GLU A 579 2.44 19.63 -7.66
N VAL A 580 2.14 18.70 -8.56
CA VAL A 580 3.10 17.69 -9.01
C VAL A 580 4.21 18.38 -9.79
N ALA A 581 5.37 18.52 -9.16
CA ALA A 581 6.57 19.05 -9.76
C ALA A 581 7.58 17.92 -9.96
N GLY A 582 7.86 17.58 -11.21
CA GLY A 582 8.76 16.47 -11.51
C GLY A 582 8.17 15.13 -11.06
N ALA A 583 9.05 14.14 -10.98
CA ALA A 583 8.64 12.77 -10.82
C ALA A 583 8.74 12.30 -9.36
N GLY A 584 7.61 12.08 -8.72
CA GLY A 584 7.50 11.36 -7.45
C GLY A 584 7.95 12.15 -6.20
N GLN A 585 7.89 13.48 -6.23
CA GLN A 585 8.11 14.30 -5.05
C GLN A 585 6.84 14.40 -4.22
N ASP A 586 7.01 14.49 -2.90
CA ASP A 586 5.90 14.75 -1.98
C ASP A 586 5.32 16.14 -2.24
N ILE A 587 4.01 16.27 -2.09
CA ILE A 587 3.31 17.55 -2.12
C ILE A 587 2.87 17.93 -0.72
N ARG A 588 2.88 19.23 -0.43
CA ARG A 588 2.38 19.77 0.83
C ARG A 588 1.08 20.50 0.59
N LEU A 589 0.03 20.13 1.34
CA LEU A 589 -1.24 20.84 1.30
C LEU A 589 -1.28 21.92 2.39
N ASP A 590 -1.56 23.16 1.98
CA ASP A 590 -1.71 24.33 2.83
C ASP A 590 -3.11 24.36 3.50
N TYR A 591 -3.41 23.40 4.35
CA TYR A 591 -4.72 23.27 4.97
C TYR A 591 -4.76 23.92 6.36
N ASP A 592 -5.72 24.83 6.55
CA ASP A 592 -6.04 25.40 7.87
C ASP A 592 -7.17 24.60 8.53
N ARG A 593 -6.83 23.89 9.61
CA ARG A 593 -7.77 23.02 10.35
C ARG A 593 -8.84 23.77 11.14
N GLN A 594 -8.64 25.07 11.41
CA GLN A 594 -9.63 25.85 12.14
C GLN A 594 -10.77 26.35 11.24
N SER A 595 -10.42 26.71 10.02
CA SER A 595 -11.37 27.27 9.05
C SER A 595 -11.78 26.28 7.96
N ASP A 596 -11.15 25.09 7.87
CA ASP A 596 -11.29 24.13 6.78
C ASP A 596 -11.04 24.78 5.41
N THR A 597 -9.96 25.57 5.30
CA THR A 597 -9.61 26.30 4.09
C THR A 597 -8.23 25.89 3.55
N SER A 598 -8.03 26.12 2.24
CA SER A 598 -6.75 25.98 1.56
C SER A 598 -6.64 27.09 0.50
N ALA A 599 -5.60 27.91 0.59
CA ALA A 599 -5.35 28.97 -0.39
C ALA A 599 -5.08 28.40 -1.79
N THR A 600 -4.37 27.27 -1.87
CA THR A 600 -4.08 26.59 -3.13
C THR A 600 -5.34 26.09 -3.82
N VAL A 601 -6.27 25.49 -3.06
CA VAL A 601 -7.56 25.02 -3.61
C VAL A 601 -8.46 26.20 -3.96
N GLU A 602 -8.46 27.26 -3.15
CA GLU A 602 -9.18 28.49 -3.46
C GLU A 602 -8.72 29.15 -4.76
N ALA A 603 -7.42 29.20 -4.99
CA ALA A 603 -6.87 29.69 -6.26
C ALA A 603 -7.36 28.86 -7.46
N SER A 604 -7.47 27.56 -7.29
CA SER A 604 -8.03 26.67 -8.34
C SER A 604 -9.53 26.87 -8.56
N ARG A 605 -10.30 27.16 -7.49
CA ARG A 605 -11.71 27.60 -7.62
C ARG A 605 -11.81 28.91 -8.39
N ASN A 606 -10.93 29.85 -8.12
CA ASN A 606 -10.91 31.13 -8.84
C ASN A 606 -10.59 30.92 -10.33
N PHE A 607 -9.75 29.97 -10.66
CA PHE A 607 -9.52 29.55 -12.04
C PHE A 607 -10.80 28.95 -12.68
N ALA A 608 -11.52 28.09 -11.97
CA ALA A 608 -12.80 27.58 -12.43
C ALA A 608 -13.80 28.70 -12.72
N ASN A 609 -13.90 29.69 -11.83
CA ASN A 609 -14.73 30.87 -12.02
C ASN A 609 -14.30 31.72 -13.23
N LYS A 610 -13.00 31.82 -13.49
CA LYS A 610 -12.47 32.52 -14.69
C LYS A 610 -12.91 31.83 -15.97
N LEU A 611 -12.82 30.49 -16.02
CA LEU A 611 -13.30 29.68 -17.15
C LEU A 611 -14.81 29.80 -17.35
N TRP A 612 -15.56 29.77 -16.27
CA TRP A 612 -17.01 30.01 -16.29
C TRP A 612 -17.37 31.36 -16.91
N ASN A 613 -16.73 32.41 -16.43
CA ASN A 613 -17.01 33.77 -16.90
C ASN A 613 -16.61 34.02 -18.37
N VAL A 614 -15.47 33.46 -18.82
CA VAL A 614 -15.06 33.61 -20.23
C VAL A 614 -15.98 32.82 -21.16
N THR A 615 -16.45 31.66 -20.77
CA THR A 615 -17.41 30.88 -21.56
C THR A 615 -18.79 31.59 -21.59
N ARG A 616 -19.23 32.12 -20.46
CA ARG A 616 -20.43 32.94 -20.39
C ARG A 616 -20.35 34.18 -21.29
N PHE A 617 -19.21 34.88 -21.29
CA PHE A 617 -18.94 35.98 -22.19
C PHE A 617 -19.04 35.54 -23.68
N ALA A 618 -18.44 34.40 -24.03
CA ALA A 618 -18.54 33.85 -25.37
C ALA A 618 -19.99 33.59 -25.79
N LEU A 619 -20.77 32.91 -24.93
CA LEU A 619 -22.17 32.59 -25.21
C LEU A 619 -23.02 33.86 -25.46
N MET A 620 -22.75 34.93 -24.73
CA MET A 620 -23.44 36.22 -24.96
C MET A 620 -23.09 36.87 -26.31
N ASN A 621 -21.91 36.53 -26.87
CA ASN A 621 -21.41 37.13 -28.12
C ASN A 621 -21.54 36.22 -29.35
N LEU A 622 -21.77 34.91 -29.15
CA LEU A 622 -21.92 33.96 -30.27
C LEU A 622 -23.27 34.04 -30.99
N GLY A 623 -24.25 34.80 -30.44
CA GLY A 623 -25.53 35.01 -31.08
C GLY A 623 -26.41 33.77 -31.23
N GLY A 624 -26.25 32.77 -30.34
CA GLY A 624 -26.96 31.49 -30.41
C GLY A 624 -26.33 30.47 -31.36
N GLU A 625 -25.20 30.80 -31.96
CA GLU A 625 -24.46 29.87 -32.82
C GLU A 625 -23.52 28.98 -31.98
N THR A 626 -23.24 27.77 -32.49
CA THR A 626 -22.32 26.79 -31.89
C THR A 626 -21.01 26.70 -32.69
N PRO A 627 -19.94 26.11 -32.14
CA PRO A 627 -18.73 25.87 -32.95
C PRO A 627 -18.98 25.13 -34.24
N ALA A 628 -19.91 24.16 -34.24
CA ALA A 628 -20.28 23.38 -35.41
C ALA A 628 -21.04 24.24 -36.46
N SER A 629 -21.97 25.09 -36.04
CA SER A 629 -22.72 25.98 -36.96
C SER A 629 -21.86 27.11 -37.53
N LEU A 630 -20.91 27.60 -36.74
CA LEU A 630 -19.99 28.65 -37.19
C LEU A 630 -18.96 28.12 -38.21
N GLY A 631 -18.52 26.88 -38.04
CA GLY A 631 -17.48 26.27 -38.87
C GLY A 631 -16.09 26.90 -38.67
N SER A 632 -15.13 26.48 -39.47
CA SER A 632 -13.77 27.01 -39.46
C SER A 632 -13.67 28.38 -40.11
N PRO A 633 -12.82 29.28 -39.58
CA PRO A 633 -12.62 30.59 -40.20
C PRO A 633 -11.86 30.48 -41.53
N ASP A 634 -12.16 31.39 -42.49
CA ASP A 634 -11.35 31.54 -43.68
C ASP A 634 -9.96 32.09 -43.28
N PRO A 635 -8.85 31.40 -43.63
CA PRO A 635 -7.50 31.86 -43.35
C PRO A 635 -7.20 33.29 -43.79
N ALA A 636 -7.82 33.72 -44.90
CA ALA A 636 -7.65 35.07 -45.41
C ALA A 636 -8.31 36.17 -44.57
N SER A 637 -9.32 35.80 -43.75
CA SER A 637 -10.02 36.72 -42.83
C SER A 637 -9.35 36.89 -41.47
N LEU A 638 -8.34 36.05 -41.16
CA LEU A 638 -7.68 36.04 -39.85
C LEU A 638 -6.86 37.29 -39.63
N GLN A 639 -7.11 37.96 -38.51
CA GLN A 639 -6.30 39.09 -38.03
C GLN A 639 -5.05 38.55 -37.27
N LEU A 640 -4.11 39.44 -36.93
CA LEU A 640 -2.90 39.05 -36.21
C LEU A 640 -3.21 38.33 -34.91
N ALA A 641 -4.16 38.82 -34.12
CA ALA A 641 -4.56 38.19 -32.85
C ALA A 641 -5.14 36.78 -33.07
N ASP A 642 -5.89 36.56 -34.15
CA ASP A 642 -6.46 35.23 -34.47
C ASP A 642 -5.35 34.26 -34.83
N ARG A 643 -4.44 34.66 -35.70
CA ARG A 643 -3.30 33.82 -36.11
C ARG A 643 -2.41 33.49 -34.92
N TRP A 644 -2.17 34.45 -34.03
CA TRP A 644 -1.41 34.24 -32.80
C TRP A 644 -2.09 33.19 -31.90
N ILE A 645 -3.36 33.41 -31.55
CA ILE A 645 -4.03 32.49 -30.58
C ILE A 645 -4.23 31.09 -31.16
N LEU A 646 -4.55 30.97 -32.47
CA LEU A 646 -4.67 29.65 -33.10
C LEU A 646 -3.32 28.92 -33.19
N SER A 647 -2.23 29.62 -33.47
CA SER A 647 -0.88 29.05 -33.41
C SER A 647 -0.51 28.58 -32.00
N ARG A 648 -0.85 29.36 -30.99
CA ARG A 648 -0.65 29.01 -29.60
C ARG A 648 -1.51 27.82 -29.21
N LEU A 649 -2.77 27.80 -29.57
CA LEU A 649 -3.69 26.70 -29.32
C LEU A 649 -3.17 25.37 -29.89
N ALA A 650 -2.72 25.37 -31.14
CA ALA A 650 -2.16 24.18 -31.77
C ALA A 650 -0.91 23.67 -31.07
N ARG A 651 -0.05 24.59 -30.61
CA ARG A 651 1.14 24.24 -29.83
C ARG A 651 0.79 23.70 -28.45
N VAL A 652 -0.08 24.38 -27.72
CA VAL A 652 -0.54 23.96 -26.39
C VAL A 652 -1.25 22.60 -26.45
N ASN A 653 -2.07 22.35 -27.47
CA ASN A 653 -2.73 21.07 -27.68
C ASN A 653 -1.71 19.92 -27.81
N ARG A 654 -0.70 20.10 -28.68
CA ARG A 654 0.36 19.11 -28.86
C ARG A 654 1.16 18.87 -27.58
N GLU A 655 1.63 19.94 -26.94
CA GLU A 655 2.41 19.86 -25.68
C GLU A 655 1.61 19.22 -24.56
N THR A 656 0.31 19.52 -24.45
CA THR A 656 -0.59 18.93 -23.44
C THR A 656 -0.77 17.44 -23.68
N ALA A 657 -1.00 17.03 -24.92
CA ALA A 657 -1.14 15.62 -25.28
C ALA A 657 0.16 14.82 -25.00
N GLU A 658 1.32 15.39 -25.32
CA GLU A 658 2.63 14.80 -25.02
C GLU A 658 2.84 14.66 -23.51
N ARG A 659 2.49 15.67 -22.73
CA ARG A 659 2.61 15.67 -21.26
C ARG A 659 1.68 14.65 -20.62
N TYR A 660 0.42 14.60 -21.03
CA TYR A 660 -0.50 13.56 -20.55
C TYR A 660 -0.02 12.15 -20.90
N GLY A 661 0.47 11.95 -22.12
CA GLY A 661 0.96 10.66 -22.61
C GLY A 661 2.25 10.18 -21.91
N SER A 662 3.05 11.11 -21.40
CA SER A 662 4.32 10.84 -20.68
C SER A 662 4.20 10.95 -19.17
N TYR A 663 3.00 11.09 -18.63
CA TYR A 663 2.72 11.28 -17.19
C TYR A 663 3.24 12.59 -16.60
N GLY A 664 3.50 13.60 -17.42
CA GLY A 664 3.83 14.96 -17.00
C GLY A 664 2.57 15.76 -16.62
N LEU A 665 1.78 15.25 -15.68
CA LEU A 665 0.45 15.76 -15.37
C LEU A 665 0.46 17.16 -14.75
N GLY A 666 1.43 17.44 -13.89
CA GLY A 666 1.59 18.76 -13.28
C GLY A 666 1.99 19.82 -14.28
N GLU A 667 2.88 19.49 -15.20
CA GLU A 667 3.29 20.37 -16.30
C GLU A 667 2.13 20.64 -17.27
N ALA A 668 1.29 19.63 -17.54
CA ALA A 668 0.08 19.81 -18.33
C ALA A 668 -0.89 20.77 -17.65
N ALA A 669 -1.14 20.61 -16.35
CA ALA A 669 -2.01 21.51 -15.58
C ALA A 669 -1.50 22.96 -15.57
N LYS A 670 -0.20 23.17 -15.35
CA LYS A 670 0.44 24.50 -15.35
C LYS A 670 0.35 25.15 -16.74
N GLY A 671 0.69 24.40 -17.77
CA GLY A 671 0.65 24.91 -19.15
C GLY A 671 -0.76 25.33 -19.60
N LEU A 672 -1.78 24.54 -19.25
CA LEU A 672 -3.18 24.88 -19.52
C LEU A 672 -3.67 26.07 -18.71
N TYR A 673 -3.27 26.18 -17.45
CA TYR A 673 -3.57 27.35 -16.64
C TYR A 673 -3.00 28.64 -17.24
N GLU A 674 -1.73 28.63 -17.61
CA GLU A 674 -1.05 29.78 -18.20
C GLU A 674 -1.68 30.19 -19.54
N PHE A 675 -1.94 29.23 -20.40
CA PHE A 675 -2.63 29.49 -21.68
C PHE A 675 -4.03 30.06 -21.49
N ALA A 676 -4.85 29.42 -20.65
CA ALA A 676 -6.22 29.83 -20.42
C ALA A 676 -6.32 31.22 -19.77
N TRP A 677 -5.57 31.42 -18.68
CA TRP A 677 -5.65 32.67 -17.92
C TRP A 677 -4.95 33.83 -18.63
N ASN A 678 -3.66 33.66 -18.92
CA ASN A 678 -2.82 34.76 -19.40
C ASN A 678 -3.03 35.07 -20.89
N GLU A 679 -3.13 34.04 -21.73
CA GLU A 679 -3.20 34.24 -23.18
C GLU A 679 -4.65 34.36 -23.67
N VAL A 680 -5.55 33.45 -23.30
CA VAL A 680 -6.93 33.50 -23.75
C VAL A 680 -7.72 34.62 -23.05
N CYS A 681 -7.76 34.58 -21.71
CA CYS A 681 -8.61 35.50 -20.94
C CYS A 681 -8.06 36.93 -20.87
N ASP A 682 -6.79 37.08 -20.54
CA ASP A 682 -6.21 38.41 -20.30
C ASP A 682 -5.83 39.14 -21.60
N TRP A 683 -5.52 38.41 -22.66
CA TRP A 683 -5.16 39.04 -23.95
C TRP A 683 -6.15 38.82 -25.05
N TYR A 684 -6.37 37.59 -25.50
CA TYR A 684 -7.16 37.35 -26.73
C TYR A 684 -8.58 37.87 -26.63
N VAL A 685 -9.29 37.58 -25.55
CA VAL A 685 -10.67 38.04 -25.32
C VAL A 685 -10.75 39.57 -25.32
N GLU A 686 -9.77 40.24 -24.71
CA GLU A 686 -9.74 41.71 -24.70
C GLU A 686 -9.48 42.27 -26.09
N LEU A 687 -8.60 41.68 -26.89
CA LEU A 687 -8.26 42.10 -28.23
C LEU A 687 -9.44 42.00 -29.21
N ILE A 688 -10.34 41.05 -29.00
CA ILE A 688 -11.47 40.82 -29.93
C ILE A 688 -12.76 41.56 -29.55
N LYS A 689 -12.84 42.22 -28.38
CA LYS A 689 -14.08 42.88 -27.93
C LYS A 689 -14.65 43.86 -28.93
N ARG A 690 -13.81 44.67 -29.58
CA ARG A 690 -14.24 45.62 -30.62
C ARG A 690 -14.70 44.89 -31.88
N ARG A 691 -14.07 43.81 -32.26
CA ARG A 691 -14.38 43.00 -33.44
C ARG A 691 -15.72 42.29 -33.30
N LEU A 692 -16.11 41.94 -32.09
CA LEU A 692 -17.43 41.36 -31.80
C LEU A 692 -18.57 42.37 -31.91
N GLN A 693 -18.24 43.66 -32.11
CA GLN A 693 -19.19 44.76 -32.40
C GLN A 693 -19.16 45.21 -33.88
N ASP A 694 -18.19 44.70 -34.64
CA ASP A 694 -17.97 45.09 -36.05
C ASP A 694 -18.58 44.04 -36.97
N PRO A 695 -19.65 44.36 -37.75
CA PRO A 695 -20.33 43.42 -38.63
C PRO A 695 -19.42 42.69 -39.62
N ASP A 696 -18.35 43.37 -40.09
CA ASP A 696 -17.43 42.81 -41.09
C ASP A 696 -16.44 41.80 -40.50
N GLN A 697 -16.18 41.89 -39.18
CA GLN A 697 -15.23 41.03 -38.48
C GLN A 697 -15.89 40.05 -37.50
N LEU A 698 -17.17 40.27 -37.22
CA LEU A 698 -17.94 39.52 -36.21
C LEU A 698 -17.88 38.02 -36.41
N ARG A 699 -18.09 37.55 -37.63
CA ARG A 699 -18.14 36.12 -37.95
C ARG A 699 -16.82 35.44 -37.67
N THR A 700 -15.71 36.01 -38.17
CA THR A 700 -14.36 35.45 -37.94
C THR A 700 -14.00 35.47 -36.45
N ALA A 701 -14.32 36.55 -35.74
CA ALA A 701 -14.07 36.65 -34.30
C ALA A 701 -14.86 35.55 -33.50
N ARG A 702 -16.14 35.33 -33.88
CA ARG A 702 -16.95 34.25 -33.30
C ARG A 702 -16.38 32.86 -33.57
N GLN A 703 -15.98 32.58 -34.81
CA GLN A 703 -15.41 31.31 -35.23
C GLN A 703 -14.15 30.97 -34.41
N VAL A 704 -13.23 31.92 -34.33
CA VAL A 704 -11.96 31.71 -33.58
C VAL A 704 -12.21 31.57 -32.08
N LEU A 705 -13.06 32.42 -31.52
CA LEU A 705 -13.41 32.34 -30.08
C LEU A 705 -14.03 30.98 -29.72
N ALA A 706 -14.99 30.53 -30.51
CA ALA A 706 -15.66 29.25 -30.32
C ALA A 706 -14.69 28.06 -30.44
N GLN A 707 -13.80 28.10 -31.43
CA GLN A 707 -12.77 27.05 -31.59
C GLN A 707 -11.80 27.02 -30.41
N VAL A 708 -11.27 28.16 -30.01
CA VAL A 708 -10.30 28.25 -28.89
C VAL A 708 -10.90 27.71 -27.60
N LEU A 709 -12.14 28.13 -27.29
CA LEU A 709 -12.79 27.67 -26.05
C LEU A 709 -13.17 26.20 -26.10
N SER A 710 -13.73 25.70 -27.19
CA SER A 710 -14.11 24.29 -27.29
C SER A 710 -12.91 23.35 -27.18
N GLU A 711 -11.80 23.65 -27.86
CA GLU A 711 -10.57 22.86 -27.75
C GLU A 711 -9.91 22.98 -26.37
N LEU A 712 -9.90 24.16 -25.76
CA LEU A 712 -9.39 24.36 -24.39
C LEU A 712 -10.17 23.52 -23.37
N LEU A 713 -11.49 23.47 -23.47
CA LEU A 713 -12.33 22.69 -22.57
C LEU A 713 -12.07 21.19 -22.71
N VAL A 714 -11.83 20.69 -23.91
CA VAL A 714 -11.44 19.29 -24.14
C VAL A 714 -10.08 18.99 -23.47
N MET A 715 -9.10 19.87 -23.63
CA MET A 715 -7.78 19.70 -22.99
C MET A 715 -7.85 19.74 -21.46
N LEU A 716 -8.75 20.54 -20.89
CA LEU A 716 -8.96 20.67 -19.44
C LEU A 716 -9.78 19.52 -18.84
N HIS A 717 -10.54 18.79 -19.67
CA HIS A 717 -11.45 17.74 -19.18
C HIS A 717 -10.79 16.71 -18.25
N PRO A 718 -9.59 16.17 -18.54
CA PRO A 718 -8.94 15.23 -17.62
C PRO A 718 -8.70 15.80 -16.22
N LEU A 719 -8.48 17.09 -16.10
CA LEU A 719 -8.17 17.77 -14.82
C LEU A 719 -9.42 18.27 -14.10
N MET A 720 -10.37 18.84 -14.85
CA MET A 720 -11.57 19.52 -14.34
C MET A 720 -12.82 18.99 -15.06
N PRO A 721 -13.17 17.72 -14.87
CA PRO A 721 -14.14 17.05 -15.73
C PRO A 721 -15.56 17.62 -15.64
N HIS A 722 -16.03 18.02 -14.47
CA HIS A 722 -17.40 18.49 -14.30
C HIS A 722 -17.61 19.88 -14.92
N LEU A 723 -16.70 20.80 -14.65
CA LEU A 723 -16.74 22.14 -15.20
C LEU A 723 -16.61 22.13 -16.73
N SER A 724 -15.65 21.39 -17.24
CA SER A 724 -15.41 21.29 -18.68
C SER A 724 -16.60 20.66 -19.42
N GLU A 725 -17.21 19.65 -18.84
CA GLU A 725 -18.42 19.02 -19.38
C GLU A 725 -19.57 20.04 -19.44
N GLU A 726 -19.86 20.73 -18.34
CA GLU A 726 -20.89 21.75 -18.27
C GLU A 726 -20.70 22.86 -19.30
N LEU A 727 -19.51 23.41 -19.37
CA LEU A 727 -19.21 24.50 -20.29
C LEU A 727 -19.17 24.05 -21.73
N TRP A 728 -18.70 22.84 -22.01
CA TRP A 728 -18.65 22.30 -23.39
C TRP A 728 -20.06 22.03 -23.94
N HIS A 729 -20.95 21.44 -23.14
CA HIS A 729 -22.35 21.26 -23.52
C HIS A 729 -23.06 22.61 -23.70
N GLY A 730 -22.84 23.57 -22.83
CA GLY A 730 -23.36 24.92 -22.98
C GLY A 730 -22.89 25.61 -24.27
N LEU A 731 -21.61 25.40 -24.66
CA LEU A 731 -20.99 26.01 -25.81
C LEU A 731 -21.40 25.31 -27.13
N THR A 732 -21.49 23.99 -27.12
CA THR A 732 -21.73 23.20 -28.32
C THR A 732 -23.20 22.88 -28.57
N GLY A 733 -24.06 23.01 -27.55
CA GLY A 733 -25.47 22.60 -27.63
C GLY A 733 -25.64 21.07 -27.73
N ALA A 734 -24.65 20.30 -27.39
CA ALA A 734 -24.76 18.84 -27.36
C ALA A 734 -25.72 18.39 -26.25
N ASP A 735 -26.42 17.29 -26.50
CA ASP A 735 -27.28 16.65 -25.47
C ASP A 735 -26.44 15.99 -24.40
N GLU A 736 -27.02 15.84 -23.18
CA GLU A 736 -26.37 15.19 -22.04
C GLU A 736 -26.09 13.71 -22.24
#